data_00c3ffbc0d35f8f5df75cb3fc91e7754
#
_entry.id   00c3ffbc0d35f8f5df75cb3fc91e7754
#
_cell.length_a   1.000
_cell.length_b   1.000
_cell.length_c   1.000
_cell.angle_alpha   90.00
_cell.angle_beta   90.00
_cell.angle_gamma   90.00
#
_symmetry.space_group_name_H-M   'P 1'
#
loop_
_entity.id
_entity.type
_entity.pdbx_description
1 polymer ?
#
loop_
_entity_poly.entity_id
_entity_poly.type
_entity_poly.pdbx_seq_one_letter_code
_entity_poly.pdbx_strand_id
1 'polypeptide(L)'
;MTAAHDCAELEHTHALADGELTGIAADAARDHLASCAVCQAELSDVLQLEAVVAGRGAQVISLAWYRQRKLQVAAAAVAAAAAVVVYISLPPPRAPVEPGVAVALAADRMTEARLAWPGAASYRAYNVLRAAEAPHERIDLMAIAQLDKRGDVHGVGVLELLNGERRQAAGYLERAGDSPDVLADRAALALADHQPERALALADAALAGRAGHPAALWNRALALRDLGLSRSSAVAFREVGKLGEPGWAEEARQRASTVDRKVTEGQQRFDRIKRASAALAQGKLELSVEDARGEPGFARGVLYDAIRSATSPAQLAALQPLGDAIDRADGDTAVKDALGRARANLHPELSRQYAEMIRSLAAEMQIIPRNGHELPVPSGAARDKLIAELRAAHADDLLIGVLMKTNDDRWTVNPKEIAEFKRLTAASPDPWMQLLGFQHEAQLALNRDDLTRAEAILLQAKQRCTPAAPAFRCITIHRMLGDLYLRWQRLPEARAVLNAAWAKAHQSGEFVLQNALLTTLPQLYVLGDETGASLLPMIRAYSDELVLGIPESAADYRCRTEAWSHDLRAQVLISQLAFDDARRELAWPACAQPAEAVVQVNHLFARTEIARFGDSAEAIEGLRRDIAAARKLPDASAADEIMLDHAEGRLLIGRDRAAGEALLGRAIAAAEALPALVSRAHKAAGWSYSVLAVAAAQRGDGDAALSLLAKEQGVTVPPRCTLGLAVEDRRRAIVARDAAGKTLVHFDEARTTAVIDPAVLVPAEISTALAACAAVDVIARPPMQGMSRLLGDAVAWRYVSRRTSPVAPPSERSVVVGNVEPPAAIELPPLATWSTTGELVSGAAATPSRVLAAISTAGDVTIHAHGLVDVSLPDASFLALSPEADGRFALTTGDVRKAHFTTSPLIILAACRASSAAPVLHETWSLPAAFVLAGARAVIASAAPIPDADAAAFFDAVRTKARAGASVAVALRDVRQQWLTDRRGTWVRDVIVFE
;
A
#
# COMPACT_ATOMS: atom_id res chain seq x y z
N MET A 1 46.18 23.08 29.59
CA MET A 1 46.99 23.43 28.42
C MET A 1 46.01 23.74 27.32
N THR A 2 45.75 25.03 27.14
CA THR A 2 44.87 25.55 26.10
C THR A 2 45.67 25.60 24.81
N ALA A 3 45.44 24.69 23.91
CA ALA A 3 45.89 24.83 22.51
C ALA A 3 44.84 25.69 21.80
N ALA A 4 45.29 26.76 21.18
CA ALA A 4 44.46 27.69 20.45
C ALA A 4 43.73 27.00 19.29
N HIS A 5 42.43 27.13 19.28
CA HIS A 5 41.58 26.81 18.15
C HIS A 5 41.59 28.00 17.17
N ASP A 6 42.57 28.04 16.30
CA ASP A 6 42.67 29.10 15.27
C ASP A 6 42.63 28.49 13.87
N CYS A 7 41.46 28.03 13.47
CA CYS A 7 41.18 27.78 12.05
C CYS A 7 40.02 28.69 11.62
N ALA A 8 40.20 29.47 10.59
CA ALA A 8 39.19 30.36 10.06
C ALA A 8 37.92 29.62 9.48
N GLU A 9 38.03 28.30 9.22
CA GLU A 9 36.96 27.46 8.66
C GLU A 9 36.22 26.66 9.74
N LEU A 10 36.40 26.98 11.04
CA LEU A 10 35.77 26.26 12.14
C LEU A 10 34.24 26.41 12.13
N GLU A 11 33.73 27.60 11.80
CA GLU A 11 32.29 27.87 11.64
C GLU A 11 31.71 27.03 10.50
N HIS A 12 32.41 26.89 9.39
CA HIS A 12 31.95 26.02 8.28
C HIS A 12 32.02 24.54 8.64
N THR A 13 32.88 24.13 9.57
CA THR A 13 32.93 22.75 10.09
C THR A 13 31.70 22.43 10.94
N HIS A 14 31.30 23.37 11.81
CA HIS A 14 30.09 23.25 12.61
C HIS A 14 28.85 23.27 11.72
N ALA A 15 28.73 24.22 10.81
CA ALA A 15 27.61 24.29 9.86
C ALA A 15 27.49 23.06 8.92
N LEU A 16 28.65 22.40 8.63
CA LEU A 16 28.65 21.13 7.89
C LEU A 16 28.17 19.97 8.77
N ALA A 17 28.53 19.91 10.06
CA ALA A 17 28.08 18.93 11.02
C ALA A 17 26.56 19.04 11.25
N ASP A 18 26.06 20.25 11.36
CA ASP A 18 24.66 20.56 11.57
C ASP A 18 23.80 20.42 10.28
N GLY A 19 24.44 20.13 9.14
CA GLY A 19 23.77 19.99 7.85
C GLY A 19 23.31 21.30 7.21
N GLU A 20 23.81 22.44 7.70
CA GLU A 20 23.42 23.78 7.22
C GLU A 20 24.09 24.19 5.91
N LEU A 21 25.20 23.52 5.54
CA LEU A 21 25.89 23.78 4.26
C LEU A 21 25.39 22.86 3.15
N THR A 22 25.15 23.46 1.99
CA THR A 22 24.72 22.71 0.78
C THR A 22 25.55 23.11 -0.44
N GLY A 23 25.66 22.23 -1.46
CA GLY A 23 26.31 22.50 -2.73
C GLY A 23 27.80 22.83 -2.57
N ILE A 24 28.30 23.80 -3.33
CA ILE A 24 29.73 24.18 -3.41
C ILE A 24 30.31 24.54 -2.04
N ALA A 25 29.55 25.14 -1.13
CA ALA A 25 30.01 25.49 0.21
C ALA A 25 30.25 24.23 1.08
N ALA A 26 29.39 23.23 0.97
CA ALA A 26 29.55 21.96 1.67
C ALA A 26 30.77 21.16 1.13
N ASP A 27 31.00 21.20 -0.16
CA ASP A 27 32.13 20.52 -0.78
C ASP A 27 33.47 21.19 -0.39
N ALA A 28 33.54 22.52 -0.37
CA ALA A 28 34.68 23.26 0.09
C ALA A 28 34.99 22.97 1.57
N ALA A 29 33.99 22.88 2.44
CA ALA A 29 34.14 22.52 3.85
C ALA A 29 34.63 21.06 4.03
N ARG A 30 34.16 20.11 3.20
CA ARG A 30 34.65 18.72 3.19
C ARG A 30 36.11 18.62 2.72
N ASP A 31 36.50 19.37 1.69
CA ASP A 31 37.85 19.40 1.17
C ASP A 31 38.81 20.00 2.21
N HIS A 32 38.39 21.03 2.93
CA HIS A 32 39.14 21.59 4.05
C HIS A 32 39.28 20.57 5.18
N LEU A 33 38.20 19.91 5.59
CA LEU A 33 38.23 18.87 6.60
C LEU A 33 39.18 17.73 6.27
N ALA A 34 39.28 17.34 4.99
CA ALA A 34 40.21 16.28 4.57
C ALA A 34 41.69 16.59 4.87
N SER A 35 42.04 17.86 5.00
CA SER A 35 43.43 18.32 5.17
C SER A 35 43.74 19.03 6.50
N CYS A 36 42.72 19.45 7.25
CA CYS A 36 42.89 20.24 8.48
C CYS A 36 42.67 19.41 9.76
N ALA A 37 43.75 19.10 10.48
CA ALA A 37 43.68 18.30 11.71
C ALA A 37 42.91 19.01 12.85
N VAL A 38 42.82 20.33 12.87
CA VAL A 38 42.06 21.10 13.88
C VAL A 38 40.56 20.92 13.65
N CYS A 39 40.10 21.08 12.42
CA CYS A 39 38.68 20.89 12.08
C CYS A 39 38.24 19.42 12.17
N GLN A 40 39.15 18.46 11.92
CA GLN A 40 38.88 17.04 12.15
C GLN A 40 38.68 16.70 13.65
N ALA A 41 39.50 17.29 14.51
CA ALA A 41 39.39 17.10 15.96
C ALA A 41 38.08 17.71 16.48
N GLU A 42 37.75 18.91 16.03
CA GLU A 42 36.51 19.59 16.43
C GLU A 42 35.27 18.85 15.96
N LEU A 43 35.23 18.40 14.70
CA LEU A 43 34.13 17.55 14.20
C LEU A 43 33.99 16.26 15.01
N SER A 44 35.11 15.64 15.40
CA SER A 44 35.10 14.45 16.25
C SER A 44 34.52 14.73 17.63
N ASP A 45 34.81 15.87 18.21
CA ASP A 45 34.30 16.27 19.52
C ASP A 45 32.79 16.60 19.45
N VAL A 46 32.32 17.27 18.39
CA VAL A 46 30.92 17.53 18.12
C VAL A 46 30.13 16.20 17.96
N LEU A 47 30.66 15.27 17.15
CA LEU A 47 30.00 13.96 16.95
C LEU A 47 30.02 13.08 18.22
N GLN A 48 31.05 13.21 19.08
CA GLN A 48 31.08 12.53 20.37
C GLN A 48 30.07 13.15 21.34
N LEU A 49 29.90 14.47 21.31
CA LEU A 49 28.88 15.17 22.10
C LEU A 49 27.47 14.76 21.70
N GLU A 50 27.22 14.66 20.39
CA GLU A 50 25.96 14.14 19.87
C GLU A 50 25.71 12.69 20.30
N ALA A 51 26.76 11.84 20.30
CA ALA A 51 26.63 10.44 20.73
C ALA A 51 26.35 10.32 22.25
N VAL A 52 26.86 11.25 23.05
CA VAL A 52 26.59 11.34 24.49
C VAL A 52 25.17 11.86 24.75
N VAL A 53 24.74 12.87 24.02
CA VAL A 53 23.40 13.46 24.11
C VAL A 53 22.34 12.46 23.64
N ALA A 54 22.66 11.65 22.61
CA ALA A 54 21.78 10.59 22.13
C ALA A 54 21.68 9.34 23.04
N GLY A 55 22.28 9.36 24.24
CA GLY A 55 22.14 8.30 25.25
C GLY A 55 22.85 6.97 24.91
N ARG A 56 23.83 6.96 24.01
CA ARG A 56 24.57 5.76 23.59
C ARG A 56 25.86 5.52 24.38
N GLY A 57 25.89 5.92 25.63
CA GLY A 57 27.05 5.73 26.49
C GLY A 57 26.71 5.23 27.90
N ALA A 58 26.05 4.07 28.03
CA ALA A 58 25.89 3.44 29.34
C ALA A 58 27.18 2.67 29.69
N GLN A 59 28.09 3.26 30.45
CA GLN A 59 29.18 2.52 31.10
C GLN A 59 28.60 1.57 32.17
N VAL A 60 28.95 0.29 32.06
CA VAL A 60 28.66 -0.73 33.06
C VAL A 60 29.43 -0.41 34.34
N ILE A 61 28.72 0.10 35.35
CA ILE A 61 29.27 0.23 36.71
C ILE A 61 29.16 -1.11 37.40
N SER A 62 30.30 -1.70 37.79
CA SER A 62 30.38 -3.00 38.44
C SER A 62 29.75 -3.00 39.84
N LEU A 63 28.93 -4.01 40.11
CA LEU A 63 28.13 -4.21 41.36
C LEU A 63 28.94 -4.69 42.60
N ALA A 64 30.23 -4.44 42.67
CA ALA A 64 31.09 -4.88 43.77
C ALA A 64 30.96 -4.11 45.10
N TRP A 65 30.36 -2.91 45.07
CA TRP A 65 30.24 -2.02 46.24
C TRP A 65 29.03 -2.28 47.14
N TYR A 66 28.06 -3.13 46.71
CA TYR A 66 26.75 -3.27 47.35
C TYR A 66 26.68 -4.30 48.51
N ARG A 67 27.76 -4.98 48.84
CA ARG A 67 27.72 -6.10 49.83
C ARG A 67 28.08 -5.77 51.27
N GLN A 68 28.45 -4.56 51.66
CA GLN A 68 28.93 -4.27 53.03
C GLN A 68 28.02 -3.36 53.90
N ARG A 69 26.84 -2.96 53.47
CA ARG A 69 25.97 -2.07 54.28
C ARG A 69 24.55 -2.57 54.56
N LYS A 70 24.35 -3.85 54.72
CA LYS A 70 22.99 -4.42 54.92
C LYS A 70 22.40 -4.33 56.35
N LEU A 71 23.06 -3.73 57.33
CA LEU A 71 22.60 -3.71 58.72
C LEU A 71 22.26 -2.31 59.30
N GLN A 72 22.51 -1.24 58.56
CA GLN A 72 22.14 0.14 58.99
C GLN A 72 20.96 0.72 58.21
N VAL A 73 20.44 0.06 57.19
CA VAL A 73 19.41 0.58 56.29
C VAL A 73 17.98 0.22 56.77
N ALA A 74 17.83 -0.82 57.61
CA ALA A 74 16.48 -1.26 58.03
C ALA A 74 15.77 -0.28 58.97
N ALA A 75 16.49 0.46 59.85
CA ALA A 75 15.86 1.42 60.75
C ALA A 75 15.57 2.78 60.04
N ALA A 76 16.33 3.13 59.03
CA ALA A 76 16.07 4.34 58.21
C ALA A 76 14.92 4.15 57.19
N ALA A 77 14.66 2.94 56.74
CA ALA A 77 13.63 2.64 55.80
C ALA A 77 12.19 2.79 56.35
N VAL A 78 11.98 2.49 57.64
CA VAL A 78 10.68 2.65 58.29
C VAL A 78 10.35 4.13 58.56
N ALA A 79 11.33 4.93 58.93
CA ALA A 79 11.14 6.35 59.07
C ALA A 79 10.96 7.10 57.74
N ALA A 80 11.64 6.64 56.67
CA ALA A 80 11.47 7.14 55.32
C ALA A 80 10.13 6.75 54.71
N ALA A 81 9.60 5.54 54.98
CA ALA A 81 8.29 5.11 54.46
C ALA A 81 7.14 5.94 55.10
N ALA A 82 7.24 6.28 56.41
CA ALA A 82 6.27 7.17 57.07
C ALA A 82 6.32 8.59 56.52
N ALA A 83 7.53 9.11 56.25
CA ALA A 83 7.70 10.43 55.63
C ALA A 83 7.20 10.49 54.18
N VAL A 84 7.38 9.40 53.40
CA VAL A 84 6.88 9.29 52.02
C VAL A 84 5.36 9.22 51.98
N VAL A 85 4.70 8.51 52.90
CA VAL A 85 3.24 8.47 52.99
C VAL A 85 2.65 9.85 53.34
N VAL A 86 3.30 10.59 54.24
CA VAL A 86 2.88 11.97 54.54
C VAL A 86 3.16 12.93 53.36
N TYR A 87 4.27 12.75 52.64
CA TYR A 87 4.63 13.55 51.47
C TYR A 87 3.70 13.31 50.28
N ILE A 88 3.26 12.04 50.08
CA ILE A 88 2.31 11.70 49.01
C ILE A 88 0.87 12.16 49.36
N SER A 89 0.56 12.36 50.66
CA SER A 89 -0.75 12.80 51.10
C SER A 89 -0.93 14.35 51.13
N LEU A 90 0.16 15.08 50.92
CA LEU A 90 0.10 16.53 50.74
C LEU A 90 0.09 16.86 49.25
N PRO A 91 -0.85 17.70 48.76
CA PRO A 91 -0.76 18.18 47.38
C PRO A 91 0.60 18.85 47.21
N PRO A 92 1.37 18.54 46.16
CA PRO A 92 2.66 19.16 45.92
C PRO A 92 2.48 20.66 45.95
N PRO A 93 3.40 21.43 46.67
CA PRO A 93 3.40 22.87 46.54
C PRO A 93 3.47 23.19 45.05
N ARG A 94 2.48 23.94 44.55
CA ARG A 94 2.55 24.41 43.16
C ARG A 94 3.85 25.18 43.06
N ALA A 95 4.80 24.64 42.27
CA ALA A 95 5.99 25.41 41.90
C ALA A 95 5.51 26.78 41.37
N PRO A 96 6.17 27.90 41.76
CA PRO A 96 5.83 29.17 41.16
C PRO A 96 5.88 28.97 39.62
N VAL A 97 4.76 29.23 38.96
CA VAL A 97 4.69 29.22 37.52
C VAL A 97 5.61 30.34 37.08
N GLU A 98 6.83 29.99 36.63
CA GLU A 98 7.66 30.95 35.95
C GLU A 98 6.86 31.53 34.80
N PRO A 99 6.86 32.89 34.63
CA PRO A 99 6.14 33.48 33.52
C PRO A 99 6.66 32.82 32.22
N GLY A 100 5.73 32.16 31.50
CA GLY A 100 6.05 31.51 30.21
C GLY A 100 6.67 32.54 29.27
N VAL A 101 7.46 32.07 28.31
CA VAL A 101 7.94 32.93 27.22
C VAL A 101 6.71 33.49 26.52
N ALA A 102 6.50 34.82 26.62
CA ALA A 102 5.41 35.48 25.94
C ALA A 102 5.76 35.51 24.42
N VAL A 103 5.08 34.68 23.65
CA VAL A 103 5.23 34.68 22.20
C VAL A 103 4.15 35.59 21.62
N ALA A 104 4.58 36.59 20.87
CA ALA A 104 3.66 37.46 20.13
C ALA A 104 3.23 36.76 18.85
N LEU A 105 2.03 36.19 18.86
CA LEU A 105 1.42 35.57 17.67
C LEU A 105 0.55 36.60 16.93
N ALA A 106 0.35 36.39 15.62
CA ALA A 106 -0.57 37.22 14.82
C ALA A 106 -2.01 37.15 15.38
N ALA A 107 -2.81 38.20 15.15
CA ALA A 107 -4.20 38.27 15.62
C ALA A 107 -5.06 37.13 15.03
N ASP A 108 -4.81 36.82 13.74
CA ASP A 108 -5.43 35.68 13.02
C ASP A 108 -4.39 34.57 12.85
N ARG A 109 -4.85 33.31 12.89
CA ARG A 109 -3.97 32.19 12.57
C ARG A 109 -3.85 31.98 11.07
N MET A 110 -2.63 31.69 10.62
CA MET A 110 -2.33 31.38 9.21
C MET A 110 -2.36 29.87 8.93
N THR A 111 -2.20 29.03 9.95
CA THR A 111 -2.40 27.59 9.84
C THR A 111 -3.85 27.21 10.15
N GLU A 112 -4.43 26.31 9.33
CA GLU A 112 -5.77 25.77 9.59
C GLU A 112 -5.77 24.77 10.76
N ALA A 113 -4.64 24.04 10.94
CA ALA A 113 -4.45 23.09 12.01
C ALA A 113 -4.49 23.76 13.38
N ARG A 114 -4.93 23.02 14.40
CA ARG A 114 -4.93 23.46 15.79
C ARG A 114 -3.70 22.93 16.50
N LEU A 115 -2.97 23.82 17.16
CA LEU A 115 -1.78 23.48 17.92
C LEU A 115 -2.14 23.17 19.37
N ALA A 116 -1.39 22.25 19.98
CA ALA A 116 -1.60 21.80 21.35
C ALA A 116 -0.64 22.47 22.35
N TRP A 117 0.55 22.92 21.87
CA TRP A 117 1.49 23.62 22.75
C TRP A 117 0.83 24.86 23.40
N PRO A 118 0.89 25.02 24.74
CA PRO A 118 0.14 26.06 25.46
C PRO A 118 0.37 27.49 24.95
N GLY A 119 1.58 27.78 24.45
CA GLY A 119 1.93 29.09 23.90
C GLY A 119 1.20 29.46 22.60
N ALA A 120 0.65 28.46 21.87
CA ALA A 120 -0.06 28.65 20.59
C ALA A 120 -1.48 28.05 20.57
N ALA A 121 -1.93 27.44 21.66
CA ALA A 121 -3.21 26.71 21.74
C ALA A 121 -4.47 27.59 21.77
N SER A 122 -4.33 28.89 22.09
CA SER A 122 -5.45 29.82 22.17
C SER A 122 -6.15 30.01 20.83
N TYR A 123 -7.47 30.21 20.87
CA TYR A 123 -8.24 30.47 19.65
C TYR A 123 -7.82 31.78 18.99
N ARG A 124 -7.59 31.70 17.69
CA ARG A 124 -7.44 32.83 16.76
C ARG A 124 -8.24 32.47 15.50
N ALA A 125 -8.92 33.42 14.90
CA ALA A 125 -9.70 33.17 13.69
C ALA A 125 -8.78 32.76 12.55
N TYR A 126 -9.21 31.78 11.73
CA TYR A 126 -8.46 31.36 10.57
C TYR A 126 -8.71 32.33 9.40
N ASN A 127 -7.63 32.87 8.88
CA ASN A 127 -7.70 33.79 7.73
C ASN A 127 -7.02 33.17 6.50
N VAL A 128 -7.79 32.97 5.43
CA VAL A 128 -7.29 32.46 4.15
C VAL A 128 -6.64 33.61 3.37
N LEU A 129 -5.32 33.61 3.28
CA LEU A 129 -4.58 34.59 2.51
C LEU A 129 -4.48 34.15 1.03
N ARG A 130 -4.71 35.10 0.11
CA ARG A 130 -4.46 34.91 -1.33
C ARG A 130 -2.99 35.26 -1.63
N ALA A 131 -2.05 34.45 -1.11
CA ALA A 131 -0.62 34.64 -1.35
C ALA A 131 -0.08 33.55 -2.29
N ALA A 132 0.96 33.88 -3.07
CA ALA A 132 1.66 32.92 -3.94
C ALA A 132 2.54 31.95 -3.15
N GLU A 133 2.95 32.34 -1.93
CA GLU A 133 3.74 31.53 -1.00
C GLU A 133 2.86 30.98 0.10
N ALA A 134 3.23 29.83 0.66
CA ALA A 134 2.54 29.27 1.83
C ALA A 134 2.56 30.28 2.98
N PRO A 135 1.40 30.63 3.56
CA PRO A 135 1.36 31.62 4.63
C PRO A 135 2.07 31.11 5.88
N HIS A 136 2.94 31.92 6.45
CA HIS A 136 3.62 31.64 7.71
C HIS A 136 3.57 32.86 8.63
N GLU A 137 3.64 32.61 9.91
CA GLU A 137 3.70 33.69 10.92
C GLU A 137 5.16 34.16 11.04
N ARG A 138 5.34 35.45 11.25
CA ARG A 138 6.69 35.99 11.58
C ARG A 138 6.93 35.82 13.04
N ILE A 139 7.64 34.81 13.43
CA ILE A 139 8.01 34.50 14.81
C ILE A 139 9.31 35.22 15.17
N ASP A 140 9.36 35.81 16.34
CA ASP A 140 10.57 36.41 16.87
C ASP A 140 11.59 35.33 17.22
N LEU A 141 12.74 35.33 16.54
CA LEU A 141 13.82 34.38 16.78
C LEU A 141 14.33 34.38 18.23
N MET A 142 14.18 35.52 18.95
CA MET A 142 14.52 35.58 20.38
C MET A 142 13.57 34.73 21.22
N ALA A 143 12.30 34.58 20.82
CA ALA A 143 11.38 33.70 21.50
C ALA A 143 11.77 32.22 21.31
N ILE A 144 12.17 31.84 20.10
CA ILE A 144 12.68 30.47 19.80
C ILE A 144 13.93 30.22 20.66
N ALA A 145 14.90 31.10 20.63
CA ALA A 145 16.15 30.95 21.41
C ALA A 145 15.91 30.90 22.95
N GLN A 146 14.92 31.59 23.46
CA GLN A 146 14.53 31.50 24.87
C GLN A 146 13.90 30.17 25.22
N LEU A 147 13.04 29.59 24.35
CA LEU A 147 12.49 28.25 24.56
C LEU A 147 13.56 27.18 24.50
N ASP A 148 14.46 27.28 23.53
CA ASP A 148 15.59 26.35 23.40
C ASP A 148 16.49 26.38 24.65
N LYS A 149 16.86 27.56 25.13
CA LYS A 149 17.62 27.73 26.38
C LYS A 149 16.94 27.13 27.60
N ARG A 150 15.60 27.05 27.59
CA ARG A 150 14.79 26.43 28.67
C ARG A 150 14.61 24.95 28.48
N GLY A 151 15.05 24.37 27.34
CA GLY A 151 14.86 22.99 26.99
C GLY A 151 13.41 22.64 26.58
N ASP A 152 12.57 23.65 26.24
CA ASP A 152 11.22 23.41 25.70
C ASP A 152 11.28 23.07 24.23
N VAL A 153 11.75 21.86 23.95
CA VAL A 153 11.91 21.29 22.60
C VAL A 153 10.56 21.27 21.85
N HIS A 154 9.44 21.02 22.54
CA HIS A 154 8.11 21.04 21.97
C HIS A 154 7.74 22.44 21.48
N GLY A 155 7.91 23.46 22.35
CA GLY A 155 7.63 24.86 22.01
C GLY A 155 8.47 25.36 20.83
N VAL A 156 9.76 25.01 20.79
CA VAL A 156 10.62 25.33 19.64
C VAL A 156 10.06 24.73 18.36
N GLY A 157 9.72 23.43 18.35
CA GLY A 157 9.17 22.78 17.17
C GLY A 157 7.87 23.40 16.68
N VAL A 158 7.00 23.86 17.59
CA VAL A 158 5.76 24.55 17.23
C VAL A 158 6.03 25.94 16.65
N LEU A 159 6.97 26.70 17.21
CA LEU A 159 7.31 28.01 16.68
C LEU A 159 7.97 27.92 15.29
N GLU A 160 8.83 26.93 15.06
CA GLU A 160 9.41 26.65 13.74
C GLU A 160 8.33 26.28 12.72
N LEU A 161 7.32 25.48 13.13
CA LEU A 161 6.17 25.19 12.26
C LEU A 161 5.40 26.45 11.88
N LEU A 162 5.13 27.34 12.84
CA LEU A 162 4.45 28.62 12.59
C LEU A 162 5.27 29.56 11.70
N ASN A 163 6.60 29.52 11.84
CA ASN A 163 7.54 30.29 11.02
C ASN A 163 7.71 29.74 9.59
N GLY A 164 7.13 28.56 9.29
CA GLY A 164 7.22 27.92 8.00
C GLY A 164 8.40 26.97 7.83
N GLU A 165 9.27 26.85 8.83
CA GLU A 165 10.47 26.01 8.83
C GLU A 165 10.16 24.54 9.16
N ARG A 166 9.43 23.88 8.24
CA ARG A 166 8.84 22.55 8.46
C ARG A 166 9.87 21.46 8.78
N ARG A 167 11.07 21.51 8.16
CA ARG A 167 12.14 20.51 8.40
C ARG A 167 12.68 20.63 9.82
N GLN A 168 12.91 21.85 10.29
CA GLN A 168 13.37 22.11 11.65
C GLN A 168 12.28 21.72 12.66
N ALA A 169 11.02 22.12 12.41
CA ALA A 169 9.87 21.72 13.19
C ALA A 169 9.78 20.19 13.36
N ALA A 170 9.97 19.43 12.27
CA ALA A 170 9.95 17.97 12.30
C ALA A 170 11.01 17.40 13.27
N GLY A 171 12.26 17.86 13.16
CA GLY A 171 13.35 17.40 14.01
C GLY A 171 13.14 17.73 15.49
N TYR A 172 12.62 18.93 15.82
CA TYR A 172 12.30 19.30 17.20
C TYR A 172 11.09 18.50 17.74
N LEU A 173 10.01 18.36 16.99
CA LEU A 173 8.82 17.62 17.41
C LEU A 173 9.10 16.11 17.57
N GLU A 174 9.99 15.53 16.79
CA GLU A 174 10.43 14.14 16.99
C GLU A 174 11.20 13.97 18.30
N ARG A 175 12.10 14.89 18.63
CA ARG A 175 12.83 14.89 19.91
C ARG A 175 11.98 15.18 21.13
N ALA A 176 10.84 15.88 20.96
CA ALA A 176 9.92 16.19 22.05
C ALA A 176 9.15 14.96 22.59
N GLY A 177 9.26 13.79 21.92
CA GLY A 177 8.64 12.54 22.34
C GLY A 177 7.21 12.34 21.81
N ASP A 178 6.46 11.44 22.46
CA ASP A 178 5.15 10.98 22.01
C ASP A 178 4.00 11.32 22.98
N SER A 179 4.10 12.45 23.71
CA SER A 179 2.96 12.89 24.50
C SER A 179 1.76 13.26 23.60
N PRO A 180 0.51 13.16 24.07
CA PRO A 180 -0.66 13.53 23.28
C PRO A 180 -0.60 14.93 22.67
N ASP A 181 -0.03 15.91 23.36
CA ASP A 181 0.12 17.27 22.86
C ASP A 181 1.13 17.32 21.71
N VAL A 182 2.29 16.64 21.84
CA VAL A 182 3.32 16.57 20.80
C VAL A 182 2.78 15.81 19.58
N LEU A 183 2.10 14.68 19.76
CA LEU A 183 1.49 13.93 18.66
C LEU A 183 0.44 14.77 17.91
N ALA A 184 -0.36 15.59 18.62
CA ALA A 184 -1.31 16.49 17.98
C ALA A 184 -0.62 17.58 17.16
N ASP A 185 0.54 18.11 17.60
CA ASP A 185 1.31 19.11 16.85
C ASP A 185 2.09 18.49 15.70
N ARG A 186 2.56 17.24 15.84
CA ARG A 186 3.08 16.46 14.69
C ARG A 186 1.99 16.16 13.65
N ALA A 187 0.73 15.98 14.06
CA ALA A 187 -0.39 15.88 13.13
C ALA A 187 -0.63 17.21 12.40
N ALA A 188 -0.49 18.35 13.07
CA ALA A 188 -0.56 19.68 12.45
C ALA A 188 0.55 19.88 11.41
N LEU A 189 1.78 19.46 11.71
CA LEU A 189 2.89 19.47 10.76
C LEU A 189 2.59 18.57 9.54
N ALA A 190 2.10 17.36 9.75
CA ALA A 190 1.75 16.46 8.66
C ALA A 190 0.64 17.03 7.75
N LEU A 191 -0.35 17.77 8.30
CA LEU A 191 -1.32 18.52 7.50
C LEU A 191 -0.68 19.63 6.68
N ALA A 192 0.27 20.37 7.27
CA ALA A 192 1.02 21.41 6.56
C ALA A 192 1.87 20.82 5.40
N ASP A 193 2.33 19.59 5.54
CA ASP A 193 3.08 18.85 4.52
C ASP A 193 2.20 18.09 3.51
N HIS A 194 0.87 18.31 3.56
CA HIS A 194 -0.10 17.60 2.71
C HIS A 194 -0.05 16.06 2.84
N GLN A 195 0.23 15.55 4.06
CA GLN A 195 0.28 14.14 4.41
C GLN A 195 -0.93 13.76 5.31
N PRO A 196 -2.16 13.76 4.79
CA PRO A 196 -3.35 13.56 5.62
C PRO A 196 -3.45 12.15 6.23
N GLU A 197 -2.91 11.10 5.60
CA GLU A 197 -2.84 9.76 6.18
C GLU A 197 -1.98 9.74 7.46
N ARG A 198 -0.81 10.38 7.41
CA ARG A 198 0.08 10.51 8.56
C ARG A 198 -0.55 11.38 9.66
N ALA A 199 -1.19 12.48 9.27
CA ALA A 199 -1.90 13.35 10.20
C ALA A 199 -3.01 12.61 10.95
N LEU A 200 -3.81 11.80 10.25
CA LEU A 200 -4.85 10.98 10.86
C LEU A 200 -4.27 9.97 11.87
N ALA A 201 -3.20 9.26 11.50
CA ALA A 201 -2.55 8.29 12.39
C ALA A 201 -2.01 8.95 13.68
N LEU A 202 -1.36 10.11 13.56
CA LEU A 202 -0.83 10.87 14.70
C LEU A 202 -1.94 11.43 15.58
N ALA A 203 -3.02 11.94 14.99
CA ALA A 203 -4.18 12.43 15.74
C ALA A 203 -4.89 11.30 16.49
N ASP A 204 -5.08 10.12 15.87
CA ASP A 204 -5.67 8.95 16.52
C ASP A 204 -4.76 8.41 17.65
N ALA A 205 -3.43 8.42 17.49
CA ALA A 205 -2.48 8.08 18.54
C ALA A 205 -2.57 9.06 19.73
N ALA A 206 -2.70 10.37 19.47
CA ALA A 206 -2.91 11.39 20.51
C ALA A 206 -4.23 11.15 21.28
N LEU A 207 -5.30 10.78 20.57
CA LEU A 207 -6.61 10.46 21.14
C LEU A 207 -6.60 9.16 21.96
N ALA A 208 -5.80 8.17 21.57
CA ALA A 208 -5.59 6.96 22.38
C ALA A 208 -4.91 7.27 23.71
N GLY A 209 -3.96 8.21 23.73
CA GLY A 209 -3.30 8.68 24.95
C GLY A 209 -4.19 9.60 25.82
N ARG A 210 -5.04 10.42 25.19
CA ARG A 210 -5.98 11.32 25.88
C ARG A 210 -7.27 11.48 25.07
N ALA A 211 -8.29 10.71 25.43
CA ALA A 211 -9.62 10.81 24.83
C ALA A 211 -10.16 12.26 24.98
N GLY A 212 -10.74 12.80 23.92
CA GLY A 212 -11.24 14.17 23.90
C GLY A 212 -10.18 15.27 23.78
N HIS A 213 -8.94 14.94 23.39
CA HIS A 213 -7.88 15.91 23.16
C HIS A 213 -8.27 16.94 22.09
N PRO A 214 -8.38 18.27 22.44
CA PRO A 214 -9.00 19.22 21.51
C PRO A 214 -8.28 19.43 20.19
N ALA A 215 -6.93 19.57 20.22
CA ALA A 215 -6.14 19.74 19.00
C ALA A 215 -6.11 18.46 18.15
N ALA A 216 -6.03 17.29 18.78
CA ALA A 216 -6.07 16.04 18.06
C ALA A 216 -7.42 15.79 17.36
N LEU A 217 -8.55 16.07 18.02
CA LEU A 217 -9.88 16.00 17.39
C LEU A 217 -10.01 16.94 16.20
N TRP A 218 -9.52 18.18 16.35
CA TRP A 218 -9.52 19.17 15.28
C TRP A 218 -8.67 18.70 14.08
N ASN A 219 -7.44 18.31 14.33
CA ASN A 219 -6.50 17.88 13.28
C ASN A 219 -6.97 16.58 12.62
N ARG A 220 -7.61 15.67 13.39
CA ARG A 220 -8.30 14.50 12.85
C ARG A 220 -9.40 14.90 11.88
N ALA A 221 -10.23 15.88 12.23
CA ALA A 221 -11.31 16.34 11.36
C ALA A 221 -10.78 16.93 10.05
N LEU A 222 -9.67 17.68 10.10
CA LEU A 222 -8.98 18.20 8.92
C LEU A 222 -8.39 17.08 8.07
N ALA A 223 -7.70 16.12 8.67
CA ALA A 223 -7.11 14.98 7.97
C ALA A 223 -8.19 14.16 7.23
N LEU A 224 -9.33 13.89 7.87
CA LEU A 224 -10.46 13.22 7.23
C LEU A 224 -11.03 14.02 6.06
N ARG A 225 -11.13 15.36 6.19
CA ARG A 225 -11.54 16.24 5.09
C ARG A 225 -10.59 16.15 3.90
N ASP A 226 -9.29 16.23 4.16
CA ASP A 226 -8.26 16.25 3.13
C ASP A 226 -8.13 14.88 2.44
N LEU A 227 -8.52 13.79 3.12
CA LEU A 227 -8.71 12.46 2.54
C LEU A 227 -10.00 12.33 1.72
N GLY A 228 -10.87 13.34 1.70
CA GLY A 228 -12.17 13.29 1.04
C GLY A 228 -13.26 12.55 1.84
N LEU A 229 -13.01 12.21 3.11
CA LEU A 229 -13.94 11.49 3.99
C LEU A 229 -14.86 12.48 4.70
N SER A 230 -15.80 13.01 3.92
CA SER A 230 -16.59 14.18 4.31
C SER A 230 -17.53 13.89 5.49
N ARG A 231 -18.22 12.75 5.54
CA ARG A 231 -19.15 12.40 6.62
C ARG A 231 -18.39 12.23 7.93
N SER A 232 -17.27 11.50 7.89
CA SER A 232 -16.39 11.27 9.05
C SER A 232 -15.77 12.57 9.55
N SER A 233 -15.38 13.48 8.66
CA SER A 233 -14.90 14.82 8.99
C SER A 233 -15.97 15.64 9.71
N ALA A 234 -17.20 15.66 9.22
CA ALA A 234 -18.31 16.37 9.86
C ALA A 234 -18.60 15.81 11.26
N VAL A 235 -18.55 14.47 11.44
CA VAL A 235 -18.69 13.84 12.76
C VAL A 235 -17.57 14.33 13.69
N ALA A 236 -16.31 14.31 13.24
CA ALA A 236 -15.17 14.74 14.05
C ALA A 236 -15.25 16.22 14.43
N PHE A 237 -15.65 17.12 13.52
CA PHE A 237 -15.89 18.53 13.87
C PHE A 237 -17.04 18.71 14.88
N ARG A 238 -18.10 17.88 14.82
CA ARG A 238 -19.16 17.93 15.86
C ARG A 238 -18.64 17.54 17.25
N GLU A 239 -17.72 16.57 17.33
CA GLU A 239 -17.07 16.21 18.61
C GLU A 239 -16.25 17.38 19.16
N VAL A 240 -15.49 18.11 18.32
CA VAL A 240 -14.83 19.35 18.73
C VAL A 240 -15.85 20.37 19.24
N GLY A 241 -16.98 20.55 18.55
CA GLY A 241 -18.06 21.46 18.94
C GLY A 241 -18.68 21.15 20.31
N LYS A 242 -18.68 19.88 20.75
CA LYS A 242 -19.18 19.43 22.06
C LYS A 242 -18.24 19.81 23.21
N LEU A 243 -16.96 20.09 22.95
CA LEU A 243 -16.00 20.52 23.97
C LEU A 243 -16.35 21.92 24.54
N GLY A 244 -17.10 22.73 23.79
CA GLY A 244 -17.61 24.02 24.26
C GLY A 244 -16.56 25.12 24.40
N GLU A 245 -15.34 24.90 23.83
CA GLU A 245 -14.28 25.92 23.92
C GLU A 245 -14.61 27.15 23.05
N PRO A 246 -14.57 28.36 23.64
CA PRO A 246 -14.93 29.59 22.91
C PRO A 246 -14.12 29.77 21.62
N GLY A 247 -14.80 30.15 20.54
CA GLY A 247 -14.23 30.32 19.22
C GLY A 247 -14.03 28.99 18.46
N TRP A 248 -13.33 28.04 19.07
CA TRP A 248 -13.10 26.71 18.47
C TRP A 248 -14.40 25.91 18.24
N ALA A 249 -15.30 25.94 19.24
CA ALA A 249 -16.57 25.21 19.13
C ALA A 249 -17.51 25.82 18.09
N GLU A 250 -17.54 27.15 17.94
CA GLU A 250 -18.32 27.87 16.93
C GLU A 250 -17.81 27.55 15.53
N GLU A 251 -16.49 27.66 15.32
CA GLU A 251 -15.88 27.38 14.04
C GLU A 251 -16.06 25.90 13.66
N ALA A 252 -15.91 24.97 14.61
CA ALA A 252 -16.12 23.52 14.37
C ALA A 252 -17.57 23.24 13.93
N ARG A 253 -18.57 23.82 14.59
CA ARG A 253 -19.98 23.69 14.22
C ARG A 253 -20.26 24.24 12.81
N GLN A 254 -19.68 25.40 12.47
CA GLN A 254 -19.80 25.98 11.13
C GLN A 254 -19.19 25.08 10.06
N ARG A 255 -17.98 24.53 10.32
CA ARG A 255 -17.32 23.59 9.41
C ARG A 255 -18.13 22.31 9.23
N ALA A 256 -18.58 21.68 10.31
CA ALA A 256 -19.45 20.51 10.26
C ALA A 256 -20.71 20.79 9.43
N SER A 257 -21.42 21.89 9.68
CA SER A 257 -22.63 22.27 8.93
C SER A 257 -22.36 22.48 7.43
N THR A 258 -21.22 23.07 7.08
CA THR A 258 -20.84 23.29 5.66
C THR A 258 -20.59 21.95 4.95
N VAL A 259 -19.91 21.01 5.60
CA VAL A 259 -19.63 19.67 5.05
C VAL A 259 -20.93 18.87 4.97
N ASP A 260 -21.74 18.84 6.05
CA ASP A 260 -23.02 18.12 6.09
C ASP A 260 -23.97 18.57 4.97
N ARG A 261 -24.02 19.87 4.70
CA ARG A 261 -24.85 20.41 3.61
C ARG A 261 -24.43 19.83 2.27
N LYS A 262 -23.12 19.83 1.94
CA LYS A 262 -22.61 19.27 0.67
C LYS A 262 -22.91 17.78 0.53
N VAL A 263 -22.70 17.01 1.59
CA VAL A 263 -22.97 15.56 1.62
C VAL A 263 -24.48 15.31 1.45
N THR A 264 -25.31 16.05 2.16
CA THR A 264 -26.78 15.93 2.08
C THR A 264 -27.31 16.29 0.70
N GLU A 265 -26.80 17.34 0.10
CA GLU A 265 -27.15 17.75 -1.28
C GLU A 265 -26.77 16.66 -2.29
N GLY A 266 -25.56 16.07 -2.18
CA GLY A 266 -25.10 14.95 -3.01
C GLY A 266 -26.00 13.72 -2.86
N GLN A 267 -26.28 13.30 -1.61
CA GLN A 267 -27.17 12.16 -1.34
C GLN A 267 -28.58 12.40 -1.87
N GLN A 268 -29.17 13.56 -1.64
CA GLN A 268 -30.49 13.90 -2.11
C GLN A 268 -30.57 13.92 -3.64
N ARG A 269 -29.51 14.41 -4.31
CA ARG A 269 -29.40 14.40 -5.78
C ARG A 269 -29.39 12.96 -6.28
N PHE A 270 -28.51 12.14 -5.76
CA PHE A 270 -28.44 10.70 -6.07
C PHE A 270 -29.81 10.03 -5.91
N ASP A 271 -30.52 10.27 -4.78
CA ASP A 271 -31.83 9.70 -4.50
C ASP A 271 -32.92 10.21 -5.50
N ARG A 272 -32.82 11.47 -5.94
CA ARG A 272 -33.72 11.99 -6.99
C ARG A 272 -33.47 11.33 -8.33
N ILE A 273 -32.21 11.19 -8.74
CA ILE A 273 -31.86 10.52 -10.02
C ILE A 273 -32.27 9.05 -9.97
N LYS A 274 -32.09 8.36 -8.83
CA LYS A 274 -32.53 6.98 -8.62
C LYS A 274 -34.06 6.86 -8.74
N ARG A 275 -34.82 7.78 -8.14
CA ARG A 275 -36.28 7.83 -8.29
C ARG A 275 -36.69 8.10 -9.73
N ALA A 276 -36.00 9.01 -10.42
CA ALA A 276 -36.25 9.31 -11.84
C ALA A 276 -36.05 8.07 -12.73
N SER A 277 -35.01 7.25 -12.44
CA SER A 277 -34.81 5.95 -13.10
C SER A 277 -35.97 4.99 -12.88
N ALA A 278 -36.51 4.88 -11.66
CA ALA A 278 -37.66 4.08 -11.34
C ALA A 278 -38.96 4.62 -11.99
N ALA A 279 -39.13 5.93 -12.04
CA ALA A 279 -40.29 6.58 -12.70
C ALA A 279 -40.25 6.39 -14.21
N LEU A 280 -39.08 6.31 -14.82
CA LEU A 280 -38.93 6.00 -16.25
C LEU A 280 -39.52 4.63 -16.60
N ALA A 281 -39.36 3.64 -15.74
CA ALA A 281 -40.00 2.34 -15.87
C ALA A 281 -41.53 2.41 -15.90
N GLN A 282 -42.11 3.51 -15.38
CA GLN A 282 -43.54 3.81 -15.47
C GLN A 282 -43.92 4.73 -16.63
N GLY A 283 -42.97 5.04 -17.50
CA GLY A 283 -43.14 5.94 -18.67
C GLY A 283 -43.08 7.42 -18.32
N LYS A 284 -42.58 7.76 -17.12
CA LYS A 284 -42.42 9.15 -16.67
C LYS A 284 -40.93 9.48 -16.54
N LEU A 285 -40.47 10.61 -17.08
CA LEU A 285 -39.14 11.14 -16.84
C LEU A 285 -39.23 12.28 -15.82
N GLU A 286 -38.74 12.02 -14.61
CA GLU A 286 -38.72 13.00 -13.51
C GLU A 286 -37.30 13.55 -13.24
N LEU A 287 -36.38 13.42 -14.19
CA LEU A 287 -35.00 13.92 -14.08
C LEU A 287 -34.96 15.42 -14.34
N SER A 288 -34.42 16.20 -13.39
CA SER A 288 -34.20 17.63 -13.57
C SER A 288 -32.89 17.95 -14.29
N VAL A 289 -32.82 19.12 -14.97
CA VAL A 289 -31.59 19.61 -15.60
C VAL A 289 -30.49 19.89 -14.56
N GLU A 290 -30.86 20.32 -13.36
CA GLU A 290 -29.93 20.59 -12.26
C GLU A 290 -29.31 19.29 -11.73
N ASP A 291 -30.12 18.25 -11.53
CA ASP A 291 -29.62 16.94 -11.11
C ASP A 291 -28.72 16.31 -12.17
N ALA A 292 -29.12 16.40 -13.43
CA ALA A 292 -28.33 15.90 -14.55
C ALA A 292 -26.96 16.58 -14.69
N ARG A 293 -26.90 17.89 -14.39
CA ARG A 293 -25.63 18.65 -14.36
C ARG A 293 -24.78 18.30 -13.16
N GLY A 294 -25.38 18.05 -12.02
CA GLY A 294 -24.69 17.82 -10.75
C GLY A 294 -24.10 16.42 -10.59
N GLU A 295 -24.59 15.42 -11.31
CA GLU A 295 -24.10 14.03 -11.35
C GLU A 295 -24.29 13.47 -12.79
N PRO A 296 -23.52 14.00 -13.75
CA PRO A 296 -23.79 13.79 -15.18
C PRO A 296 -23.62 12.34 -15.60
N GLY A 297 -22.67 11.63 -15.04
CA GLY A 297 -22.38 10.24 -15.42
C GLY A 297 -23.52 9.28 -15.03
N PHE A 298 -24.04 9.39 -13.81
CA PHE A 298 -25.17 8.56 -13.39
C PHE A 298 -26.45 8.94 -14.13
N ALA A 299 -26.74 10.24 -14.27
CA ALA A 299 -27.89 10.76 -15.01
C ALA A 299 -27.87 10.37 -16.50
N ARG A 300 -26.67 10.28 -17.12
CA ARG A 300 -26.51 9.86 -18.53
C ARG A 300 -27.04 8.45 -18.77
N GLY A 301 -26.80 7.52 -17.83
CA GLY A 301 -27.37 6.17 -17.93
C GLY A 301 -28.90 6.17 -17.97
N VAL A 302 -29.53 6.98 -17.11
CA VAL A 302 -30.99 7.14 -17.06
C VAL A 302 -31.51 7.78 -18.33
N LEU A 303 -30.83 8.79 -18.86
CA LEU A 303 -31.23 9.49 -20.09
C LEU A 303 -31.11 8.58 -21.32
N TYR A 304 -30.09 7.71 -21.41
CA TYR A 304 -30.02 6.73 -22.49
C TYR A 304 -31.19 5.73 -22.47
N ASP A 305 -31.63 5.30 -21.31
CA ASP A 305 -32.81 4.44 -21.18
C ASP A 305 -34.08 5.21 -21.61
N ALA A 306 -34.19 6.51 -21.30
CA ALA A 306 -35.29 7.36 -21.76
C ALA A 306 -35.30 7.53 -23.30
N ILE A 307 -34.11 7.75 -23.90
CA ILE A 307 -33.97 7.85 -25.37
C ILE A 307 -34.44 6.56 -26.06
N ARG A 308 -34.01 5.40 -25.54
CA ARG A 308 -34.37 4.09 -26.06
C ARG A 308 -35.87 3.78 -25.90
N SER A 309 -36.48 4.29 -24.83
CA SER A 309 -37.91 4.11 -24.53
C SER A 309 -38.82 5.07 -25.28
N ALA A 310 -38.28 6.08 -25.97
CA ALA A 310 -39.08 7.08 -26.68
C ALA A 310 -39.74 6.51 -27.94
N THR A 311 -41.05 6.73 -28.07
CA THR A 311 -41.87 6.22 -29.17
C THR A 311 -42.28 7.30 -30.19
N SER A 312 -41.86 8.56 -29.97
CA SER A 312 -42.20 9.68 -30.86
C SER A 312 -41.07 10.71 -30.90
N PRO A 313 -40.97 11.48 -32.02
CA PRO A 313 -40.03 12.59 -32.11
C PRO A 313 -40.24 13.69 -31.07
N ALA A 314 -41.48 13.88 -30.62
CA ALA A 314 -41.82 14.85 -29.58
C ALA A 314 -41.22 14.45 -28.22
N GLN A 315 -41.25 13.16 -27.86
CA GLN A 315 -40.62 12.65 -26.66
C GLN A 315 -39.10 12.86 -26.71
N LEU A 316 -38.44 12.55 -27.84
CA LEU A 316 -36.99 12.81 -28.01
C LEU A 316 -36.66 14.29 -27.92
N ALA A 317 -37.52 15.17 -28.44
CA ALA A 317 -37.32 16.62 -28.35
C ALA A 317 -37.37 17.11 -26.88
N ALA A 318 -38.26 16.54 -26.07
CA ALA A 318 -38.37 16.86 -24.65
C ALA A 318 -37.12 16.48 -23.82
N LEU A 319 -36.30 15.54 -24.31
CA LEU A 319 -35.06 15.12 -23.67
C LEU A 319 -33.85 16.02 -23.96
N GLN A 320 -33.95 16.91 -24.98
CA GLN A 320 -32.85 17.74 -25.44
C GLN A 320 -32.21 18.61 -24.35
N PRO A 321 -32.97 19.32 -23.47
CA PRO A 321 -32.36 20.14 -22.41
C PRO A 321 -31.53 19.33 -21.42
N LEU A 322 -31.90 18.07 -21.14
CA LEU A 322 -31.14 17.15 -20.29
C LEU A 322 -29.83 16.71 -20.98
N GLY A 323 -29.92 16.36 -22.27
CA GLY A 323 -28.75 16.03 -23.09
C GLY A 323 -27.75 17.15 -23.14
N ASP A 324 -28.22 18.38 -23.44
CA ASP A 324 -27.38 19.58 -23.49
C ASP A 324 -26.71 19.90 -22.12
N ALA A 325 -27.34 19.53 -21.01
CA ALA A 325 -26.79 19.73 -19.66
C ALA A 325 -25.67 18.73 -19.37
N ILE A 326 -25.84 17.45 -19.74
CA ILE A 326 -24.87 16.38 -19.57
C ILE A 326 -23.66 16.63 -20.48
N ASP A 327 -23.88 16.88 -21.78
CA ASP A 327 -22.82 17.13 -22.74
C ASP A 327 -21.95 18.33 -22.33
N ARG A 328 -22.56 19.40 -21.78
CA ARG A 328 -21.79 20.54 -21.25
C ARG A 328 -20.98 20.17 -20.01
N ALA A 329 -21.48 19.29 -19.15
CA ALA A 329 -20.76 18.87 -17.96
C ALA A 329 -19.59 17.93 -18.27
N ASP A 330 -19.77 17.04 -19.25
CA ASP A 330 -18.75 16.11 -19.73
C ASP A 330 -17.81 16.75 -20.77
N GLY A 331 -18.19 17.88 -21.36
CA GLY A 331 -17.40 18.58 -22.40
C GLY A 331 -17.46 17.92 -23.78
N ASP A 332 -18.53 17.15 -24.05
CA ASP A 332 -18.75 16.42 -25.32
C ASP A 332 -20.10 16.79 -26.00
N THR A 333 -20.47 16.05 -27.05
CA THR A 333 -21.75 16.15 -27.77
C THR A 333 -22.47 14.81 -27.92
N ALA A 334 -22.01 13.81 -27.21
CA ALA A 334 -22.38 12.42 -27.46
C ALA A 334 -23.87 12.14 -27.19
N VAL A 335 -24.48 12.79 -26.18
CA VAL A 335 -25.91 12.62 -25.89
C VAL A 335 -26.76 13.33 -26.96
N LYS A 336 -26.36 14.54 -27.39
CA LYS A 336 -27.00 15.24 -28.51
C LYS A 336 -26.98 14.39 -29.80
N ASP A 337 -25.83 13.78 -30.11
CA ASP A 337 -25.66 12.92 -31.27
C ASP A 337 -26.49 11.62 -31.13
N ALA A 338 -26.62 11.05 -29.92
CA ALA A 338 -27.50 9.92 -29.64
C ALA A 338 -28.97 10.28 -29.88
N LEU A 339 -29.42 11.45 -29.41
CA LEU A 339 -30.75 11.95 -29.67
C LEU A 339 -30.99 12.14 -31.21
N GLY A 340 -29.98 12.64 -31.93
CA GLY A 340 -30.02 12.77 -33.39
C GLY A 340 -30.18 11.41 -34.08
N ARG A 341 -29.40 10.39 -33.71
CA ARG A 341 -29.52 9.03 -34.25
C ARG A 341 -30.87 8.40 -33.92
N ALA A 342 -31.37 8.53 -32.69
CA ALA A 342 -32.66 8.01 -32.27
C ALA A 342 -33.83 8.67 -33.07
N ARG A 343 -33.74 9.97 -33.41
CA ARG A 343 -34.72 10.64 -34.26
C ARG A 343 -34.69 10.11 -35.70
N ALA A 344 -33.51 9.85 -36.24
CA ALA A 344 -33.33 9.34 -37.60
C ALA A 344 -33.78 7.88 -37.74
N ASN A 345 -33.62 7.08 -36.69
CA ASN A 345 -33.88 5.63 -36.66
C ASN A 345 -34.88 5.26 -35.56
N LEU A 346 -36.03 5.93 -35.54
CA LEU A 346 -37.06 5.65 -34.53
C LEU A 346 -37.82 4.36 -34.84
N HIS A 347 -37.89 3.45 -33.86
CA HIS A 347 -38.58 2.19 -33.90
C HIS A 347 -39.68 2.13 -32.80
N PRO A 348 -40.82 2.78 -32.94
CA PRO A 348 -41.81 2.97 -31.85
C PRO A 348 -42.22 1.69 -31.15
N GLU A 349 -42.44 0.58 -31.90
CA GLU A 349 -42.85 -0.70 -31.36
C GLU A 349 -41.73 -1.37 -30.56
N LEU A 350 -40.52 -1.40 -31.08
CA LEU A 350 -39.33 -1.94 -30.39
C LEU A 350 -38.98 -1.11 -29.17
N SER A 351 -39.09 0.21 -29.23
CA SER A 351 -38.91 1.12 -28.10
C SER A 351 -39.95 0.86 -26.99
N ARG A 352 -41.19 0.52 -27.36
CA ARG A 352 -42.21 0.14 -26.38
C ARG A 352 -41.87 -1.18 -25.68
N GLN A 353 -41.43 -2.17 -26.44
CA GLN A 353 -40.99 -3.45 -25.90
C GLN A 353 -39.75 -3.27 -24.98
N TYR A 354 -38.80 -2.39 -25.36
CA TYR A 354 -37.68 -2.02 -24.51
C TYR A 354 -38.16 -1.40 -23.19
N ALA A 355 -39.08 -0.44 -23.25
CA ALA A 355 -39.64 0.19 -22.06
C ALA A 355 -40.37 -0.83 -21.14
N GLU A 356 -41.05 -1.84 -21.72
CA GLU A 356 -41.70 -2.93 -20.97
C GLU A 356 -40.65 -3.80 -20.25
N MET A 357 -39.57 -4.12 -20.93
CA MET A 357 -38.41 -4.84 -20.32
C MET A 357 -37.81 -4.04 -19.15
N ILE A 358 -37.59 -2.72 -19.32
CA ILE A 358 -37.09 -1.87 -18.22
C ILE A 358 -38.06 -1.86 -17.04
N ARG A 359 -39.39 -1.86 -17.28
CA ARG A 359 -40.41 -1.94 -16.21
C ARG A 359 -40.34 -3.27 -15.45
N SER A 360 -40.18 -4.39 -16.16
CA SER A 360 -40.10 -5.71 -15.51
C SER A 360 -38.80 -5.80 -14.65
N LEU A 361 -37.67 -5.37 -15.20
CA LEU A 361 -36.41 -5.31 -14.45
C LEU A 361 -36.51 -4.41 -13.21
N ALA A 362 -37.12 -3.24 -13.31
CA ALA A 362 -37.28 -2.34 -12.17
C ALA A 362 -38.17 -2.94 -11.07
N ALA A 363 -39.21 -3.70 -11.48
CA ALA A 363 -40.07 -4.42 -10.52
C ALA A 363 -39.32 -5.55 -9.83
N GLU A 364 -38.49 -6.31 -10.55
CA GLU A 364 -37.65 -7.38 -10.01
C GLU A 364 -36.53 -6.82 -9.11
N MET A 365 -35.90 -5.68 -9.46
CA MET A 365 -34.90 -5.00 -8.63
C MET A 365 -35.47 -4.46 -7.30
N GLN A 366 -36.77 -4.19 -7.18
CA GLN A 366 -37.42 -3.85 -5.91
C GLN A 366 -37.56 -5.05 -4.99
N ILE A 367 -37.59 -6.27 -5.55
CA ILE A 367 -37.72 -7.55 -4.84
C ILE A 367 -36.32 -8.13 -4.52
N ILE A 368 -35.24 -7.42 -4.70
CA ILE A 368 -33.90 -7.94 -4.45
C ILE A 368 -33.84 -8.54 -3.04
N PRO A 369 -33.73 -9.87 -2.92
CA PRO A 369 -33.25 -10.49 -1.72
C PRO A 369 -31.80 -10.03 -1.59
N ARG A 370 -31.49 -9.26 -0.57
CA ARG A 370 -30.16 -8.71 -0.26
C ARG A 370 -29.16 -9.82 0.15
N ASN A 371 -29.38 -11.06 -0.25
CA ASN A 371 -28.73 -12.27 0.24
C ASN A 371 -27.77 -12.91 -0.77
N GLY A 372 -27.31 -12.19 -1.79
CA GLY A 372 -26.32 -12.74 -2.73
C GLY A 372 -26.86 -13.86 -3.62
N HIS A 373 -28.15 -14.18 -3.56
CA HIS A 373 -28.78 -15.11 -4.48
C HIS A 373 -29.01 -14.45 -5.85
N GLU A 374 -28.71 -15.20 -6.91
CA GLU A 374 -28.91 -14.81 -8.29
C GLU A 374 -30.29 -14.15 -8.47
N LEU A 375 -30.29 -12.84 -8.85
CA LEU A 375 -31.51 -12.25 -9.37
C LEU A 375 -31.85 -13.00 -10.65
N PRO A 376 -33.11 -13.32 -10.88
CA PRO A 376 -33.47 -13.90 -12.16
C PRO A 376 -33.16 -12.89 -13.26
N VAL A 377 -32.08 -13.16 -14.03
CA VAL A 377 -31.88 -12.48 -15.30
C VAL A 377 -33.20 -12.67 -16.08
N PRO A 378 -33.75 -11.62 -16.74
CA PRO A 378 -34.86 -11.81 -17.65
C PRO A 378 -34.39 -12.77 -18.76
N SER A 379 -34.39 -14.03 -18.45
CA SER A 379 -34.10 -15.13 -19.35
C SER A 379 -35.46 -15.70 -19.74
N GLY A 380 -35.86 -15.45 -20.95
CA GLY A 380 -37.10 -16.04 -21.41
C GLY A 380 -37.37 -15.74 -22.87
N ALA A 381 -38.28 -16.51 -23.43
CA ALA A 381 -38.65 -16.41 -24.84
C ALA A 381 -38.96 -14.96 -25.29
N ALA A 382 -39.47 -14.11 -24.38
CA ALA A 382 -39.78 -12.71 -24.69
C ALA A 382 -38.50 -11.87 -24.91
N ARG A 383 -37.48 -12.04 -24.05
CA ARG A 383 -36.16 -11.38 -24.23
C ARG A 383 -35.48 -11.82 -25.51
N ASP A 384 -35.44 -13.14 -25.74
CA ASP A 384 -34.77 -13.70 -26.92
C ASP A 384 -35.45 -13.31 -28.21
N LYS A 385 -36.80 -13.22 -28.18
CA LYS A 385 -37.59 -12.69 -29.28
C LYS A 385 -37.26 -11.21 -29.56
N LEU A 386 -37.23 -10.38 -28.51
CA LEU A 386 -36.86 -8.96 -28.64
C LEU A 386 -35.44 -8.79 -29.22
N ILE A 387 -34.44 -9.53 -28.75
CA ILE A 387 -33.08 -9.52 -29.29
C ILE A 387 -33.08 -9.92 -30.78
N ALA A 388 -33.84 -10.94 -31.18
CA ALA A 388 -33.95 -11.35 -32.57
C ALA A 388 -34.60 -10.25 -33.45
N GLU A 389 -35.66 -9.63 -32.98
CA GLU A 389 -36.34 -8.51 -33.66
C GLU A 389 -35.43 -7.28 -33.79
N LEU A 390 -34.67 -6.93 -32.76
CA LEU A 390 -33.70 -5.82 -32.78
C LEU A 390 -32.59 -6.06 -33.80
N ARG A 391 -32.06 -7.30 -33.87
CA ARG A 391 -31.06 -7.68 -34.88
C ARG A 391 -31.62 -7.59 -36.29
N ALA A 392 -32.83 -8.07 -36.51
CA ALA A 392 -33.48 -8.02 -37.82
C ALA A 392 -33.78 -6.58 -38.30
N ALA A 393 -34.08 -5.69 -37.35
CA ALA A 393 -34.36 -4.28 -37.62
C ALA A 393 -33.09 -3.40 -37.66
N HIS A 394 -31.89 -3.95 -37.43
CA HIS A 394 -30.62 -3.21 -37.27
C HIS A 394 -30.72 -2.07 -36.23
N ALA A 395 -31.52 -2.31 -35.18
CA ALA A 395 -31.75 -1.34 -34.10
C ALA A 395 -30.63 -1.41 -33.04
N ASP A 396 -29.39 -1.13 -33.44
CA ASP A 396 -28.18 -1.38 -32.66
C ASP A 396 -28.16 -0.64 -31.30
N ASP A 397 -28.63 0.62 -31.24
CA ASP A 397 -28.70 1.36 -29.97
C ASP A 397 -29.66 0.73 -28.95
N LEU A 398 -30.81 0.18 -29.42
CA LEU A 398 -31.74 -0.58 -28.58
C LEU A 398 -31.13 -1.93 -28.15
N LEU A 399 -30.49 -2.63 -29.09
CA LEU A 399 -29.82 -3.90 -28.82
C LEU A 399 -28.70 -3.74 -27.78
N ILE A 400 -27.88 -2.69 -27.86
CA ILE A 400 -26.89 -2.32 -26.83
C ILE A 400 -27.59 -2.17 -25.46
N GLY A 401 -28.72 -1.48 -25.41
CA GLY A 401 -29.48 -1.29 -24.18
C GLY A 401 -29.97 -2.61 -23.55
N VAL A 402 -30.51 -3.52 -24.36
CA VAL A 402 -30.99 -4.84 -23.92
C VAL A 402 -29.81 -5.69 -23.40
N LEU A 403 -28.72 -5.79 -24.20
CA LEU A 403 -27.56 -6.59 -23.84
C LEU A 403 -26.88 -6.06 -22.57
N MET A 404 -26.78 -4.75 -22.42
CA MET A 404 -26.24 -4.11 -21.22
C MET A 404 -27.03 -4.48 -19.96
N LYS A 405 -28.34 -4.41 -20.01
CA LYS A 405 -29.21 -4.65 -18.84
C LYS A 405 -29.35 -6.12 -18.48
N THR A 406 -29.15 -7.03 -19.43
CA THR A 406 -29.36 -8.48 -19.25
C THR A 406 -28.05 -9.27 -19.10
N ASN A 407 -26.88 -8.61 -19.20
CA ASN A 407 -25.56 -9.16 -18.92
C ASN A 407 -24.85 -8.30 -17.85
N ASP A 408 -25.52 -8.08 -16.72
CA ASP A 408 -24.96 -7.38 -15.57
C ASP A 408 -23.88 -8.26 -14.94
N ASP A 409 -22.84 -7.62 -14.42
CA ASP A 409 -21.62 -8.22 -13.86
C ASP A 409 -21.83 -9.19 -12.68
N ARG A 410 -22.99 -9.14 -12.07
CA ARG A 410 -23.36 -9.99 -10.92
C ARG A 410 -24.00 -11.32 -11.31
N TRP A 411 -24.15 -11.64 -12.62
CA TRP A 411 -24.95 -12.75 -13.13
C TRP A 411 -24.19 -13.64 -14.12
N THR A 412 -24.85 -14.74 -14.50
CA THR A 412 -24.38 -15.67 -15.55
C THR A 412 -24.25 -14.93 -16.89
N VAL A 413 -23.07 -14.44 -17.18
CA VAL A 413 -22.77 -13.66 -18.39
C VAL A 413 -22.67 -14.59 -19.60
N ASN A 414 -23.45 -14.34 -20.63
CA ASN A 414 -23.34 -15.07 -21.89
C ASN A 414 -22.17 -14.54 -22.72
N PRO A 415 -21.08 -15.33 -22.92
CA PRO A 415 -19.88 -14.85 -23.62
C PRO A 415 -20.13 -14.42 -25.07
N LYS A 416 -21.10 -15.03 -25.77
CA LYS A 416 -21.44 -14.66 -27.14
C LYS A 416 -22.12 -13.29 -27.20
N GLU A 417 -23.00 -13.01 -26.24
CA GLU A 417 -23.67 -11.73 -26.13
C GLU A 417 -22.70 -10.61 -25.72
N ILE A 418 -21.76 -10.89 -24.86
CA ILE A 418 -20.69 -9.92 -24.52
C ILE A 418 -19.80 -9.65 -25.73
N ALA A 419 -19.47 -10.64 -26.54
CA ALA A 419 -18.70 -10.42 -27.77
C ALA A 419 -19.49 -9.55 -28.77
N GLU A 420 -20.80 -9.78 -28.92
CA GLU A 420 -21.68 -8.95 -29.74
C GLU A 420 -21.80 -7.53 -29.17
N PHE A 421 -22.03 -7.40 -27.88
CA PHE A 421 -22.09 -6.10 -27.18
C PHE A 421 -20.81 -5.29 -27.40
N LYS A 422 -19.62 -5.91 -27.22
CA LYS A 422 -18.35 -5.28 -27.50
C LYS A 422 -18.23 -4.80 -28.94
N ARG A 423 -18.61 -5.62 -29.91
CA ARG A 423 -18.60 -5.25 -31.33
C ARG A 423 -19.48 -4.03 -31.61
N LEU A 424 -20.69 -4.02 -31.10
CA LEU A 424 -21.65 -2.92 -31.26
C LEU A 424 -21.15 -1.63 -30.58
N THR A 425 -20.68 -1.73 -29.35
CA THR A 425 -20.17 -0.56 -28.61
C THR A 425 -18.87 0.00 -29.21
N ALA A 426 -17.99 -0.86 -29.75
CA ALA A 426 -16.78 -0.42 -30.46
C ALA A 426 -17.09 0.35 -31.77
N ALA A 427 -18.19 0.01 -32.44
CA ALA A 427 -18.67 0.70 -33.62
C ALA A 427 -19.41 2.01 -33.29
N SER A 428 -19.81 2.22 -32.05
CA SER A 428 -20.48 3.45 -31.60
C SER A 428 -19.52 4.64 -31.64
N PRO A 429 -19.95 5.80 -32.14
CA PRO A 429 -19.15 7.04 -32.06
C PRO A 429 -19.07 7.61 -30.62
N ASP A 430 -19.84 7.07 -29.68
CA ASP A 430 -19.92 7.55 -28.30
C ASP A 430 -18.82 6.94 -27.43
N PRO A 431 -17.87 7.75 -26.87
CA PRO A 431 -16.82 7.27 -25.99
C PRO A 431 -17.35 6.55 -24.73
N TRP A 432 -18.52 6.95 -24.22
CA TRP A 432 -19.19 6.29 -23.10
C TRP A 432 -19.51 4.83 -23.42
N MET A 433 -20.10 4.58 -24.60
CA MET A 433 -20.42 3.22 -25.03
C MET A 433 -19.18 2.39 -25.32
N GLN A 434 -18.14 2.98 -25.92
CA GLN A 434 -16.90 2.28 -26.17
C GLN A 434 -16.25 1.80 -24.85
N LEU A 435 -16.15 2.67 -23.84
CA LEU A 435 -15.61 2.32 -22.51
C LEU A 435 -16.48 1.29 -21.80
N LEU A 436 -17.80 1.36 -21.94
CA LEU A 436 -18.73 0.38 -21.40
C LEU A 436 -18.51 -1.02 -22.00
N GLY A 437 -18.22 -1.11 -23.31
CA GLY A 437 -17.87 -2.37 -23.96
C GLY A 437 -16.61 -3.02 -23.36
N PHE A 438 -15.58 -2.24 -23.11
CA PHE A 438 -14.37 -2.71 -22.40
C PHE A 438 -14.67 -3.15 -20.96
N GLN A 439 -15.50 -2.40 -20.23
CA GLN A 439 -15.91 -2.74 -18.87
C GLN A 439 -16.53 -4.14 -18.80
N HIS A 440 -17.52 -4.42 -19.65
CA HIS A 440 -18.20 -5.72 -19.67
C HIS A 440 -17.29 -6.88 -20.12
N GLU A 441 -16.41 -6.65 -21.10
CA GLU A 441 -15.44 -7.67 -21.50
C GLU A 441 -14.43 -7.97 -20.39
N ALA A 442 -13.93 -6.92 -19.70
CA ALA A 442 -13.03 -7.08 -18.57
C ALA A 442 -13.71 -7.82 -17.41
N GLN A 443 -14.98 -7.50 -17.13
CA GLN A 443 -15.76 -8.19 -16.09
C GLN A 443 -15.92 -9.68 -16.41
N LEU A 444 -16.19 -10.03 -17.66
CA LEU A 444 -16.24 -11.44 -18.09
C LEU A 444 -14.92 -12.16 -17.84
N ALA A 445 -13.78 -11.49 -18.10
CA ALA A 445 -12.46 -12.05 -17.83
C ALA A 445 -12.22 -12.20 -16.32
N LEU A 446 -12.60 -11.20 -15.51
CA LEU A 446 -12.51 -11.24 -14.04
C LEU A 446 -13.37 -12.37 -13.43
N ASN A 447 -14.58 -12.59 -13.95
CA ASN A 447 -15.48 -13.65 -13.49
C ASN A 447 -14.94 -15.06 -13.83
N ARG A 448 -14.05 -15.15 -14.82
CA ARG A 448 -13.34 -16.38 -15.20
C ARG A 448 -11.96 -16.51 -14.57
N ASP A 449 -11.62 -15.57 -13.70
CA ASP A 449 -10.31 -15.43 -13.07
C ASP A 449 -9.13 -15.32 -14.08
N ASP A 450 -9.45 -14.86 -15.31
CA ASP A 450 -8.44 -14.56 -16.33
C ASP A 450 -7.90 -13.13 -16.13
N LEU A 451 -7.10 -12.98 -15.08
CA LEU A 451 -6.59 -11.67 -14.64
C LEU A 451 -5.67 -11.02 -15.69
N THR A 452 -4.90 -11.82 -16.43
CA THR A 452 -4.02 -11.33 -17.51
C THR A 452 -4.82 -10.71 -18.65
N ARG A 453 -5.88 -11.38 -19.07
CA ARG A 453 -6.78 -10.84 -20.09
C ARG A 453 -7.55 -9.61 -19.59
N ALA A 454 -8.03 -9.64 -18.35
CA ALA A 454 -8.71 -8.51 -17.73
C ALA A 454 -7.80 -7.28 -17.69
N GLU A 455 -6.52 -7.43 -17.30
CA GLU A 455 -5.54 -6.35 -17.30
C GLU A 455 -5.35 -5.76 -18.70
N ALA A 456 -5.13 -6.61 -19.70
CA ALA A 456 -4.90 -6.15 -21.06
C ALA A 456 -6.08 -5.33 -21.60
N ILE A 457 -7.32 -5.77 -21.33
CA ILE A 457 -8.54 -5.07 -21.72
C ILE A 457 -8.65 -3.72 -20.98
N LEU A 458 -8.45 -3.72 -19.66
CA LEU A 458 -8.58 -2.52 -18.84
C LEU A 458 -7.49 -1.48 -19.13
N LEU A 459 -6.27 -1.90 -19.47
CA LEU A 459 -5.21 -0.99 -19.91
C LEU A 459 -5.53 -0.34 -21.24
N GLN A 460 -6.09 -1.08 -22.19
CA GLN A 460 -6.60 -0.49 -23.46
C GLN A 460 -7.71 0.53 -23.19
N ALA A 461 -8.63 0.22 -22.27
CA ALA A 461 -9.67 1.18 -21.87
C ALA A 461 -9.08 2.42 -21.19
N LYS A 462 -8.09 2.24 -20.29
CA LYS A 462 -7.41 3.34 -19.60
C LYS A 462 -6.74 4.31 -20.59
N GLN A 463 -6.11 3.82 -21.66
CA GLN A 463 -5.52 4.67 -22.70
C GLN A 463 -6.55 5.59 -23.39
N ARG A 464 -7.84 5.23 -23.37
CA ARG A 464 -8.94 6.06 -23.90
C ARG A 464 -9.48 7.07 -22.87
N CYS A 465 -9.05 7.00 -21.62
CA CYS A 465 -9.41 7.92 -20.55
C CYS A 465 -8.60 9.23 -20.65
N THR A 466 -8.82 9.98 -21.71
CA THR A 466 -8.27 11.33 -21.88
C THR A 466 -9.05 12.35 -21.03
N PRO A 467 -8.57 13.59 -20.86
CA PRO A 467 -9.32 14.65 -20.17
C PRO A 467 -10.73 14.91 -20.73
N ALA A 468 -10.94 14.65 -22.02
CA ALA A 468 -12.23 14.78 -22.70
C ALA A 468 -13.10 13.51 -22.62
N ALA A 469 -12.62 12.43 -22.01
CA ALA A 469 -13.39 11.20 -21.88
C ALA A 469 -14.38 11.29 -20.70
N PRO A 470 -15.54 10.59 -20.79
CA PRO A 470 -16.54 10.60 -19.71
C PRO A 470 -15.95 10.16 -18.36
N ALA A 471 -15.94 11.08 -17.38
CA ALA A 471 -15.31 10.87 -16.09
C ALA A 471 -15.83 9.61 -15.38
N PHE A 472 -17.13 9.40 -15.37
CA PHE A 472 -17.79 8.26 -14.76
C PHE A 472 -17.23 6.90 -15.22
N ARG A 473 -17.08 6.72 -16.54
CA ARG A 473 -16.54 5.47 -17.10
C ARG A 473 -15.07 5.29 -16.79
N CYS A 474 -14.30 6.36 -16.86
CA CYS A 474 -12.88 6.32 -16.52
C CYS A 474 -12.65 5.98 -15.03
N ILE A 475 -13.44 6.54 -14.12
CA ILE A 475 -13.39 6.19 -12.70
C ILE A 475 -13.72 4.69 -12.53
N THR A 476 -14.74 4.19 -13.21
CA THR A 476 -15.11 2.76 -13.16
C THR A 476 -13.97 1.87 -13.68
N ILE A 477 -13.33 2.21 -14.80
CA ILE A 477 -12.18 1.46 -15.33
C ILE A 477 -11.01 1.47 -14.35
N HIS A 478 -10.68 2.62 -13.74
CA HIS A 478 -9.63 2.70 -12.74
C HIS A 478 -9.97 1.86 -11.48
N ARG A 479 -11.23 1.88 -11.01
CA ARG A 479 -11.67 1.04 -9.89
C ARG A 479 -11.49 -0.44 -10.23
N MET A 480 -11.92 -0.89 -11.42
CA MET A 480 -11.76 -2.29 -11.85
C MET A 480 -10.28 -2.70 -11.95
N LEU A 481 -9.40 -1.79 -12.42
CA LEU A 481 -7.95 -2.02 -12.39
C LEU A 481 -7.44 -2.14 -10.94
N GLY A 482 -7.93 -1.30 -10.05
CA GLY A 482 -7.60 -1.36 -8.63
C GLY A 482 -8.02 -2.69 -8.00
N ASP A 483 -9.25 -3.13 -8.22
CA ASP A 483 -9.76 -4.44 -7.74
C ASP A 483 -8.92 -5.61 -8.30
N LEU A 484 -8.57 -5.56 -9.58
CA LEU A 484 -7.71 -6.55 -10.22
C LEU A 484 -6.32 -6.58 -9.58
N TYR A 485 -5.70 -5.42 -9.39
CA TYR A 485 -4.37 -5.32 -8.81
C TYR A 485 -4.36 -5.74 -7.33
N LEU A 486 -5.44 -5.48 -6.58
CA LEU A 486 -5.60 -6.01 -5.21
C LEU A 486 -5.67 -7.54 -5.20
N ARG A 487 -6.47 -8.15 -6.10
CA ARG A 487 -6.50 -9.62 -6.25
C ARG A 487 -5.13 -10.19 -6.60
N TRP A 488 -4.37 -9.47 -7.42
CA TRP A 488 -3.02 -9.82 -7.84
C TRP A 488 -1.93 -9.38 -6.85
N GLN A 489 -2.34 -8.70 -5.77
CA GLN A 489 -1.44 -8.15 -4.73
C GLN A 489 -0.38 -7.17 -5.28
N ARG A 490 -0.68 -6.53 -6.39
CA ARG A 490 0.11 -5.45 -6.98
C ARG A 490 -0.32 -4.13 -6.34
N LEU A 491 0.09 -3.94 -5.08
CA LEU A 491 -0.39 -2.84 -4.23
C LEU A 491 -0.01 -1.44 -4.74
N PRO A 492 1.18 -1.21 -5.30
CA PRO A 492 1.53 0.11 -5.85
C PRO A 492 0.61 0.53 -6.97
N GLU A 493 0.39 -0.37 -7.93
CA GLU A 493 -0.49 -0.11 -9.07
C GLU A 493 -1.94 0.02 -8.60
N ALA A 494 -2.36 -0.79 -7.63
CA ALA A 494 -3.68 -0.66 -7.02
C ALA A 494 -3.85 0.72 -6.39
N ARG A 495 -2.89 1.15 -5.56
CA ARG A 495 -2.91 2.46 -4.90
C ARG A 495 -2.92 3.60 -5.91
N ALA A 496 -2.06 3.56 -6.92
CA ALA A 496 -1.99 4.61 -7.94
C ALA A 496 -3.31 4.79 -8.69
N VAL A 497 -3.94 3.69 -9.15
CA VAL A 497 -5.20 3.79 -9.90
C VAL A 497 -6.39 4.11 -9.00
N LEU A 498 -6.45 3.61 -7.76
CA LEU A 498 -7.54 3.88 -6.83
C LEU A 498 -7.50 5.31 -6.30
N ASN A 499 -6.33 5.84 -5.96
CA ASN A 499 -6.19 7.24 -5.55
C ASN A 499 -6.56 8.20 -6.69
N ALA A 500 -6.15 7.91 -7.93
CA ALA A 500 -6.55 8.69 -9.09
C ALA A 500 -8.08 8.63 -9.32
N ALA A 501 -8.69 7.45 -9.16
CA ALA A 501 -10.14 7.27 -9.24
C ALA A 501 -10.87 8.07 -8.14
N TRP A 502 -10.37 8.00 -6.90
CA TRP A 502 -10.91 8.71 -5.75
C TRP A 502 -10.89 10.23 -5.93
N ALA A 503 -9.73 10.78 -6.31
CA ALA A 503 -9.59 12.19 -6.59
C ALA A 503 -10.53 12.66 -7.72
N LYS A 504 -10.60 11.88 -8.81
CA LYS A 504 -11.48 12.21 -9.95
C LYS A 504 -12.97 12.10 -9.60
N ALA A 505 -13.38 11.13 -8.77
CA ALA A 505 -14.75 11.00 -8.29
C ALA A 505 -15.20 12.20 -7.45
N HIS A 506 -14.30 12.78 -6.67
CA HIS A 506 -14.56 14.01 -5.92
C HIS A 506 -14.64 15.24 -6.82
N GLN A 507 -13.72 15.37 -7.79
CA GLN A 507 -13.71 16.49 -8.74
C GLN A 507 -14.95 16.52 -9.63
N SER A 508 -15.42 15.35 -10.07
CA SER A 508 -16.59 15.23 -10.96
C SER A 508 -17.94 15.20 -10.22
N GLY A 509 -17.93 15.13 -8.88
CA GLY A 509 -19.15 15.08 -8.07
C GLY A 509 -19.94 13.76 -8.20
N GLU A 510 -19.33 12.69 -8.72
CA GLU A 510 -19.98 11.39 -8.94
C GLU A 510 -20.13 10.62 -7.62
N PHE A 511 -21.18 10.93 -6.89
CA PHE A 511 -21.47 10.42 -5.53
C PHE A 511 -21.56 8.89 -5.47
N VAL A 512 -22.17 8.26 -6.46
CA VAL A 512 -22.28 6.79 -6.50
C VAL A 512 -20.92 6.12 -6.62
N LEU A 513 -20.00 6.70 -7.36
CA LEU A 513 -18.65 6.15 -7.52
C LEU A 513 -17.76 6.38 -6.30
N GLN A 514 -17.94 7.50 -5.57
CA GLN A 514 -17.30 7.69 -4.28
C GLN A 514 -17.68 6.55 -3.32
N ASN A 515 -18.96 6.23 -3.18
CA ASN A 515 -19.40 5.11 -2.34
C ASN A 515 -18.88 3.74 -2.84
N ALA A 516 -18.82 3.53 -4.16
CA ALA A 516 -18.28 2.28 -4.72
C ALA A 516 -16.78 2.12 -4.45
N LEU A 517 -15.99 3.19 -4.44
CA LEU A 517 -14.57 3.15 -4.12
C LEU A 517 -14.31 2.86 -2.63
N LEU A 518 -15.20 3.28 -1.72
CA LEU A 518 -15.07 2.99 -0.28
C LEU A 518 -15.15 1.49 0.06
N THR A 519 -15.68 0.65 -0.83
CA THR A 519 -15.66 -0.82 -0.65
C THR A 519 -14.31 -1.43 -1.00
N THR A 520 -13.47 -0.74 -1.76
CA THR A 520 -12.18 -1.23 -2.25
C THR A 520 -10.99 -0.63 -1.49
N LEU A 521 -11.04 0.69 -1.21
CA LEU A 521 -9.93 1.42 -0.60
C LEU A 521 -9.43 0.85 0.74
N PRO A 522 -10.26 0.39 1.70
CA PRO A 522 -9.76 -0.20 2.94
C PRO A 522 -8.87 -1.43 2.72
N GLN A 523 -9.09 -2.18 1.65
CA GLN A 523 -8.32 -3.39 1.34
C GLN A 523 -6.85 -3.10 1.00
N LEU A 524 -6.55 -1.89 0.47
CA LEU A 524 -5.16 -1.44 0.27
C LEU A 524 -4.34 -1.49 1.55
N TYR A 525 -4.97 -1.16 2.68
CA TYR A 525 -4.29 -1.05 3.98
C TYR A 525 -4.18 -2.39 4.69
N VAL A 526 -5.08 -3.34 4.43
CA VAL A 526 -4.99 -4.72 4.95
C VAL A 526 -3.83 -5.48 4.28
N LEU A 527 -3.64 -5.25 2.99
CA LEU A 527 -2.60 -5.90 2.20
C LEU A 527 -1.27 -5.14 2.22
N GLY A 528 -1.23 -3.93 2.82
CA GLY A 528 -0.05 -3.09 2.91
C GLY A 528 1.00 -3.58 3.91
N ASP A 529 2.00 -2.74 4.14
CA ASP A 529 3.11 -3.05 5.04
C ASP A 529 2.63 -3.42 6.45
N GLU A 530 3.05 -4.57 6.93
CA GLU A 530 2.71 -5.13 8.24
C GLU A 530 3.18 -4.28 9.43
N THR A 531 4.00 -3.25 9.21
CA THR A 531 4.59 -2.40 10.26
C THR A 531 4.01 -0.98 10.31
N GLY A 532 3.14 -0.60 9.37
CA GLY A 532 2.64 0.77 9.24
C GLY A 532 1.66 1.16 10.36
N ALA A 533 2.00 2.15 11.18
CA ALA A 533 1.12 2.69 12.23
C ALA A 533 -0.17 3.31 11.68
N SER A 534 -0.21 3.69 10.42
CA SER A 534 -1.37 4.31 9.76
C SER A 534 -2.42 3.31 9.26
N LEU A 535 -2.14 2.00 9.24
CA LEU A 535 -3.04 1.01 8.64
C LEU A 535 -4.41 0.95 9.32
N LEU A 536 -4.44 0.77 10.63
CA LEU A 536 -5.69 0.70 11.40
C LEU A 536 -6.52 1.99 11.34
N PRO A 537 -5.93 3.18 11.54
CA PRO A 537 -6.63 4.45 11.36
C PRO A 537 -7.26 4.61 9.97
N MET A 538 -6.56 4.23 8.91
CA MET A 538 -7.07 4.35 7.54
C MET A 538 -8.21 3.36 7.25
N ILE A 539 -8.07 2.08 7.66
CA ILE A 539 -9.14 1.09 7.50
C ILE A 539 -10.39 1.58 8.23
N ARG A 540 -10.25 2.07 9.48
CA ARG A 540 -11.36 2.61 10.26
C ARG A 540 -12.00 3.80 9.56
N ALA A 541 -11.21 4.77 9.11
CA ALA A 541 -11.71 6.00 8.49
C ALA A 541 -12.52 5.74 7.21
N TYR A 542 -12.02 4.90 6.30
CA TYR A 542 -12.76 4.54 5.08
C TYR A 542 -14.00 3.70 5.37
N SER A 543 -13.92 2.78 6.34
CA SER A 543 -15.06 1.96 6.74
C SER A 543 -16.16 2.78 7.42
N ASP A 544 -15.78 3.69 8.32
CA ASP A 544 -16.73 4.60 9.00
C ASP A 544 -17.42 5.51 7.97
N GLU A 545 -16.67 6.04 6.99
CA GLU A 545 -17.24 6.84 5.90
C GLU A 545 -18.28 6.06 5.10
N LEU A 546 -18.01 4.79 4.78
CA LEU A 546 -18.94 3.92 4.09
C LEU A 546 -20.20 3.66 4.93
N VAL A 547 -20.02 3.27 6.19
CA VAL A 547 -21.13 2.96 7.14
C VAL A 547 -22.02 4.19 7.35
N LEU A 548 -21.44 5.37 7.52
CA LEU A 548 -22.17 6.64 7.66
C LEU A 548 -23.01 6.98 6.42
N GLY A 549 -22.62 6.45 5.24
CA GLY A 549 -23.37 6.61 4.00
C GLY A 549 -24.56 5.64 3.84
N ILE A 550 -24.68 4.62 4.70
CA ILE A 550 -25.74 3.62 4.63
C ILE A 550 -26.99 4.12 5.38
N PRO A 551 -28.17 4.20 4.73
CA PRO A 551 -29.40 4.64 5.39
C PRO A 551 -29.78 3.73 6.57
N GLU A 552 -30.42 4.28 7.60
CA GLU A 552 -30.90 3.51 8.76
C GLU A 552 -31.91 2.44 8.35
N SER A 553 -32.70 2.68 7.30
CA SER A 553 -33.63 1.71 6.73
C SER A 553 -32.93 0.45 6.15
N ALA A 554 -31.63 0.48 5.95
CA ALA A 554 -30.81 -0.63 5.48
C ALA A 554 -29.96 -1.25 6.60
N ALA A 555 -30.54 -1.43 7.79
CA ALA A 555 -29.85 -1.86 9.02
C ALA A 555 -29.05 -3.16 8.86
N ASP A 556 -29.58 -4.15 8.13
CA ASP A 556 -28.85 -5.40 7.89
C ASP A 556 -27.62 -5.21 7.00
N TYR A 557 -27.73 -4.41 5.94
CA TYR A 557 -26.58 -4.06 5.09
C TYR A 557 -25.52 -3.27 5.88
N ARG A 558 -25.96 -2.36 6.74
CA ARG A 558 -25.06 -1.63 7.66
C ARG A 558 -24.33 -2.60 8.58
N CYS A 559 -25.04 -3.52 9.25
CA CYS A 559 -24.45 -4.54 10.13
C CYS A 559 -23.37 -5.36 9.40
N ARG A 560 -23.66 -5.86 8.19
CA ARG A 560 -22.69 -6.65 7.42
C ARG A 560 -21.46 -5.82 7.00
N THR A 561 -21.65 -4.53 6.68
CA THR A 561 -20.53 -3.64 6.34
C THR A 561 -19.67 -3.37 7.57
N GLU A 562 -20.25 -3.19 8.74
CA GLU A 562 -19.53 -3.04 10.01
C GLU A 562 -18.79 -4.33 10.36
N ALA A 563 -19.42 -5.50 10.25
CA ALA A 563 -18.78 -6.81 10.45
C ALA A 563 -17.56 -7.00 9.54
N TRP A 564 -17.71 -6.68 8.26
CA TRP A 564 -16.59 -6.72 7.30
C TRP A 564 -15.44 -5.79 7.72
N SER A 565 -15.75 -4.58 8.19
CA SER A 565 -14.75 -3.64 8.70
C SER A 565 -14.01 -4.16 9.92
N HIS A 566 -14.72 -4.83 10.85
CA HIS A 566 -14.12 -5.49 12.02
C HIS A 566 -13.16 -6.61 11.61
N ASP A 567 -13.53 -7.42 10.62
CA ASP A 567 -12.67 -8.49 10.09
C ASP A 567 -11.39 -7.93 9.47
N LEU A 568 -11.45 -6.83 8.72
CA LEU A 568 -10.26 -6.19 8.15
C LEU A 568 -9.31 -5.70 9.24
N ARG A 569 -9.83 -5.06 10.30
CA ARG A 569 -9.00 -4.59 11.42
C ARG A 569 -8.40 -5.75 12.20
N ALA A 570 -9.17 -6.82 12.42
CA ALA A 570 -8.68 -8.02 13.09
C ALA A 570 -7.49 -8.64 12.34
N GLN A 571 -7.53 -8.71 11.02
CA GLN A 571 -6.42 -9.23 10.21
C GLN A 571 -5.12 -8.43 10.44
N VAL A 572 -5.20 -7.10 10.47
CA VAL A 572 -4.03 -6.25 10.77
C VAL A 572 -3.53 -6.45 12.19
N LEU A 573 -4.43 -6.52 13.18
CA LEU A 573 -4.07 -6.77 14.58
C LEU A 573 -3.41 -8.14 14.79
N ILE A 574 -3.86 -9.17 14.08
CA ILE A 574 -3.23 -10.50 14.07
C ILE A 574 -1.79 -10.40 13.55
N SER A 575 -1.58 -9.69 12.45
CA SER A 575 -0.22 -9.52 11.89
C SER A 575 0.72 -8.79 12.85
N GLN A 576 0.18 -7.94 13.72
CA GLN A 576 0.90 -7.20 14.76
C GLN A 576 1.03 -7.98 16.09
N LEU A 577 0.54 -9.22 16.17
CA LEU A 577 0.49 -10.05 17.38
C LEU A 577 -0.39 -9.45 18.50
N ALA A 578 -1.27 -8.52 18.19
CA ALA A 578 -2.20 -7.88 19.11
C ALA A 578 -3.49 -8.73 19.26
N PHE A 579 -3.34 -9.98 19.75
CA PHE A 579 -4.41 -10.99 19.73
C PHE A 579 -5.63 -10.61 20.57
N ASP A 580 -5.46 -9.93 21.70
CA ASP A 580 -6.58 -9.53 22.55
C ASP A 580 -7.42 -8.43 21.88
N ASP A 581 -6.78 -7.51 21.19
CA ASP A 581 -7.46 -6.50 20.38
C ASP A 581 -8.19 -7.14 19.20
N ALA A 582 -7.55 -8.06 18.51
CA ALA A 582 -8.14 -8.81 17.43
C ALA A 582 -9.35 -9.64 17.87
N ARG A 583 -9.31 -10.27 19.09
CA ARG A 583 -10.49 -10.95 19.68
C ARG A 583 -11.65 -9.98 19.87
N ARG A 584 -11.38 -8.77 20.36
CA ARG A 584 -12.42 -7.76 20.54
C ARG A 584 -13.07 -7.34 19.21
N GLU A 585 -12.28 -7.18 18.16
CA GLU A 585 -12.81 -6.90 16.82
C GLU A 585 -13.66 -8.07 16.29
N LEU A 586 -13.21 -9.31 16.44
CA LEU A 586 -13.93 -10.51 15.97
C LEU A 586 -15.16 -10.90 16.82
N ALA A 587 -15.36 -10.28 17.98
CA ALA A 587 -16.53 -10.50 18.83
C ALA A 587 -17.78 -9.74 18.32
N TRP A 588 -17.80 -9.31 17.06
CA TRP A 588 -18.92 -8.60 16.46
C TRP A 588 -20.18 -9.48 16.45
N PRO A 589 -21.36 -8.94 16.80
CA PRO A 589 -22.62 -9.69 16.80
C PRO A 589 -22.98 -10.17 15.38
N ALA A 590 -23.57 -11.35 15.29
CA ALA A 590 -24.08 -11.87 14.02
C ALA A 590 -25.19 -10.97 13.48
N CYS A 591 -25.17 -10.67 12.19
CA CYS A 591 -26.22 -9.94 11.50
C CYS A 591 -27.44 -10.84 11.21
N ALA A 592 -28.61 -10.24 11.02
CA ALA A 592 -29.86 -10.97 10.78
C ALA A 592 -29.80 -11.87 9.52
N GLN A 593 -29.07 -11.41 8.51
CA GLN A 593 -28.79 -12.20 7.30
C GLN A 593 -27.33 -12.63 7.25
N PRO A 594 -27.04 -13.88 6.91
CA PRO A 594 -25.66 -14.35 6.79
C PRO A 594 -24.93 -13.62 5.68
N ALA A 595 -23.62 -13.41 5.89
CA ALA A 595 -22.74 -12.89 4.85
C ALA A 595 -22.49 -13.94 3.76
N GLU A 596 -21.97 -13.51 2.60
CA GLU A 596 -21.51 -14.39 1.53
C GLU A 596 -20.44 -15.38 2.03
N ALA A 597 -20.32 -16.55 1.39
CA ALA A 597 -19.37 -17.60 1.80
C ALA A 597 -17.95 -17.05 1.94
N VAL A 598 -17.49 -16.25 0.99
CA VAL A 598 -16.14 -15.66 1.04
C VAL A 598 -15.90 -14.81 2.30
N VAL A 599 -16.90 -14.06 2.76
CA VAL A 599 -16.81 -13.23 3.97
C VAL A 599 -16.79 -14.12 5.21
N GLN A 600 -17.66 -15.13 5.27
CA GLN A 600 -17.70 -16.09 6.37
C GLN A 600 -16.38 -16.88 6.49
N VAL A 601 -15.82 -17.31 5.36
CA VAL A 601 -14.52 -18.01 5.32
C VAL A 601 -13.38 -17.13 5.82
N ASN A 602 -13.34 -15.86 5.42
CA ASN A 602 -12.34 -14.92 5.91
C ASN A 602 -12.47 -14.65 7.42
N HIS A 603 -13.69 -14.53 7.93
CA HIS A 603 -13.96 -14.41 9.37
C HIS A 603 -13.49 -15.65 10.15
N LEU A 604 -13.83 -16.86 9.66
CA LEU A 604 -13.39 -18.11 10.25
C LEU A 604 -11.87 -18.25 10.21
N PHE A 605 -11.24 -17.87 9.09
CA PHE A 605 -9.78 -17.84 8.99
C PHE A 605 -9.17 -16.97 10.10
N ALA A 606 -9.63 -15.73 10.27
CA ALA A 606 -9.14 -14.84 11.33
C ALA A 606 -9.37 -15.43 12.74
N ARG A 607 -10.51 -16.07 12.99
CA ARG A 607 -10.78 -16.75 14.27
C ARG A 607 -9.84 -17.93 14.50
N THR A 608 -9.51 -18.73 13.47
CA THR A 608 -8.54 -19.84 13.62
C THR A 608 -7.14 -19.34 13.94
N GLU A 609 -6.74 -18.19 13.37
CA GLU A 609 -5.45 -17.57 13.68
C GLU A 609 -5.29 -17.25 15.16
N ILE A 610 -6.33 -16.74 15.79
CA ILE A 610 -6.32 -16.37 17.22
C ILE A 610 -6.49 -17.59 18.12
N ALA A 611 -7.37 -18.53 17.75
CA ALA A 611 -7.72 -19.69 18.58
C ALA A 611 -6.51 -20.58 18.92
N ARG A 612 -5.48 -20.55 18.09
CA ARG A 612 -4.21 -21.27 18.36
C ARG A 612 -3.48 -20.78 19.59
N PHE A 613 -3.73 -19.53 20.04
CA PHE A 613 -3.02 -18.84 21.11
C PHE A 613 -3.83 -18.76 22.41
N GLY A 614 -4.41 -19.84 22.85
CA GLY A 614 -4.98 -19.93 24.21
C GLY A 614 -6.44 -20.34 24.33
N ASP A 615 -7.11 -20.66 23.22
CA ASP A 615 -8.49 -21.13 23.29
C ASP A 615 -8.59 -22.54 23.87
N SER A 616 -9.68 -22.79 24.58
CA SER A 616 -9.97 -24.12 25.16
C SER A 616 -10.25 -25.17 24.07
N ALA A 617 -10.09 -26.42 24.38
CA ALA A 617 -10.40 -27.52 23.45
C ALA A 617 -11.87 -27.48 22.98
N GLU A 618 -12.78 -27.05 23.84
CA GLU A 618 -14.20 -26.92 23.53
C GLU A 618 -14.46 -25.78 22.53
N ALA A 619 -13.79 -24.62 22.70
CA ALA A 619 -13.87 -23.49 21.77
C ALA A 619 -13.34 -23.86 20.39
N ILE A 620 -12.23 -24.63 20.35
CA ILE A 620 -11.64 -25.12 19.11
C ILE A 620 -12.58 -26.09 18.40
N GLU A 621 -13.20 -27.01 19.13
CA GLU A 621 -14.15 -27.94 18.53
C GLU A 621 -15.44 -27.21 18.05
N GLY A 622 -15.83 -26.14 18.75
CA GLY A 622 -16.86 -25.21 18.27
C GLY A 622 -16.50 -24.60 16.92
N LEU A 623 -15.28 -24.06 16.82
CA LEU A 623 -14.78 -23.45 15.60
C LEU A 623 -14.68 -24.45 14.42
N ARG A 624 -14.28 -25.70 14.71
CA ARG A 624 -14.28 -26.78 13.70
C ARG A 624 -15.70 -27.09 13.17
N ARG A 625 -16.71 -27.05 14.06
CA ARG A 625 -18.11 -27.18 13.63
C ARG A 625 -18.56 -26.04 12.74
N ASP A 626 -18.13 -24.80 13.05
CA ASP A 626 -18.41 -23.63 12.21
C ASP A 626 -17.75 -23.77 10.82
N ILE A 627 -16.50 -24.25 10.77
CA ILE A 627 -15.78 -24.55 9.52
C ILE A 627 -16.54 -25.63 8.71
N ALA A 628 -16.99 -26.69 9.35
CA ALA A 628 -17.73 -27.76 8.69
C ALA A 628 -19.12 -27.27 8.16
N ALA A 629 -19.71 -26.29 8.81
CA ALA A 629 -20.92 -25.64 8.33
C ALA A 629 -20.64 -24.73 7.12
N ALA A 630 -19.56 -23.96 7.15
CA ALA A 630 -19.15 -23.08 6.05
C ALA A 630 -18.86 -23.85 4.74
N ARG A 631 -18.30 -25.06 4.83
CA ARG A 631 -18.09 -25.95 3.66
C ARG A 631 -19.38 -26.33 2.93
N LYS A 632 -20.54 -26.17 3.57
CA LYS A 632 -21.86 -26.52 3.01
C LYS A 632 -22.61 -25.32 2.45
N LEU A 633 -22.01 -24.14 2.48
CA LEU A 633 -22.64 -22.94 1.93
C LEU A 633 -22.85 -23.11 0.41
N PRO A 634 -24.00 -22.71 -0.13
CA PRO A 634 -24.34 -22.94 -1.54
C PRO A 634 -23.47 -22.13 -2.52
N ASP A 635 -22.88 -21.04 -2.05
CA ASP A 635 -22.01 -20.14 -2.80
C ASP A 635 -20.51 -20.35 -2.50
N ALA A 636 -20.15 -21.41 -1.75
CA ALA A 636 -18.76 -21.74 -1.47
C ALA A 636 -18.03 -22.18 -2.74
N SER A 637 -16.91 -21.53 -3.04
CA SER A 637 -16.03 -21.84 -4.18
C SER A 637 -14.95 -22.87 -3.81
N ALA A 638 -14.29 -23.45 -4.83
CA ALA A 638 -13.12 -24.31 -4.59
C ALA A 638 -12.00 -23.58 -3.83
N ALA A 639 -11.84 -22.28 -4.04
CA ALA A 639 -10.86 -21.49 -3.28
C ALA A 639 -11.25 -21.33 -1.80
N ASP A 640 -12.55 -21.27 -1.50
CA ASP A 640 -13.05 -21.23 -0.12
C ASP A 640 -12.77 -22.55 0.61
N GLU A 641 -12.99 -23.68 -0.04
CA GLU A 641 -12.66 -25.01 0.49
C GLU A 641 -11.17 -25.14 0.81
N ILE A 642 -10.30 -24.67 -0.10
CA ILE A 642 -8.85 -24.68 0.10
C ILE A 642 -8.44 -23.78 1.28
N MET A 643 -9.06 -22.60 1.42
CA MET A 643 -8.84 -21.71 2.57
C MET A 643 -9.29 -22.35 3.89
N LEU A 644 -10.41 -23.06 3.89
CA LEU A 644 -10.90 -23.78 5.08
C LEU A 644 -10.00 -24.96 5.44
N ASP A 645 -9.47 -25.72 4.46
CA ASP A 645 -8.51 -26.77 4.69
C ASP A 645 -7.21 -26.22 5.29
N HIS A 646 -6.72 -25.09 4.78
CA HIS A 646 -5.57 -24.41 5.35
C HIS A 646 -5.84 -23.96 6.80
N ALA A 647 -6.96 -23.26 7.05
CA ALA A 647 -7.31 -22.72 8.36
C ALA A 647 -7.46 -23.84 9.41
N GLU A 648 -8.20 -24.91 9.10
CA GLU A 648 -8.37 -26.05 9.99
C GLU A 648 -7.05 -26.82 10.18
N GLY A 649 -6.28 -27.04 9.11
CA GLY A 649 -4.98 -27.70 9.18
C GLY A 649 -3.99 -26.95 10.06
N ARG A 650 -3.95 -25.64 9.95
CA ARG A 650 -3.11 -24.78 10.79
C ARG A 650 -3.55 -24.77 12.26
N LEU A 651 -4.86 -24.82 12.51
CA LEU A 651 -5.42 -24.94 13.86
C LEU A 651 -5.01 -26.26 14.55
N LEU A 652 -4.92 -27.34 13.77
CA LEU A 652 -4.67 -28.70 14.28
C LEU A 652 -3.19 -29.07 14.34
N ILE A 653 -2.29 -28.48 13.56
CA ILE A 653 -0.89 -28.92 13.42
C ILE A 653 -0.14 -29.03 14.75
N GLY A 654 -0.46 -28.21 15.74
CA GLY A 654 0.11 -28.25 17.09
C GLY A 654 -0.63 -29.18 18.08
N ARG A 655 -1.77 -29.78 17.72
CA ARG A 655 -2.65 -30.58 18.59
C ARG A 655 -2.87 -31.99 18.08
N ASP A 656 -3.27 -32.11 16.83
CA ASP A 656 -3.37 -33.36 16.08
C ASP A 656 -2.57 -33.19 14.78
N ARG A 657 -1.30 -33.50 14.89
CA ARG A 657 -0.35 -33.31 13.80
C ARG A 657 -0.76 -34.03 12.53
N ALA A 658 -1.18 -35.29 12.64
CA ALA A 658 -1.53 -36.10 11.48
C ALA A 658 -2.71 -35.50 10.70
N ALA A 659 -3.75 -35.07 11.43
CA ALA A 659 -4.89 -34.40 10.84
C ALA A 659 -4.50 -33.03 10.25
N GLY A 660 -3.65 -32.26 10.94
CA GLY A 660 -3.16 -30.96 10.47
C GLY A 660 -2.33 -31.09 9.19
N GLU A 661 -1.35 -32.02 9.16
CA GLU A 661 -0.52 -32.29 7.96
C GLU A 661 -1.38 -32.77 6.78
N ALA A 662 -2.38 -33.62 7.03
CA ALA A 662 -3.29 -34.10 5.98
C ALA A 662 -4.12 -32.97 5.37
N LEU A 663 -4.67 -32.06 6.19
CA LEU A 663 -5.45 -30.90 5.73
C LEU A 663 -4.60 -29.91 4.92
N LEU A 664 -3.43 -29.55 5.44
CA LEU A 664 -2.51 -28.66 4.76
C LEU A 664 -2.01 -29.26 3.43
N GLY A 665 -1.75 -30.58 3.42
CA GLY A 665 -1.38 -31.29 2.18
C GLY A 665 -2.51 -31.31 1.15
N ARG A 666 -3.77 -31.45 1.57
CA ARG A 666 -4.93 -31.34 0.68
C ARG A 666 -5.07 -29.93 0.12
N ALA A 667 -4.93 -28.90 0.96
CA ALA A 667 -4.99 -27.50 0.51
C ALA A 667 -3.95 -27.23 -0.59
N ILE A 668 -2.71 -27.72 -0.42
CA ILE A 668 -1.65 -27.62 -1.42
C ILE A 668 -2.04 -28.33 -2.72
N ALA A 669 -2.39 -29.62 -2.64
CA ALA A 669 -2.69 -30.43 -3.82
C ALA A 669 -3.91 -29.90 -4.59
N ALA A 670 -4.94 -29.44 -3.89
CA ALA A 670 -6.13 -28.86 -4.50
C ALA A 670 -5.82 -27.51 -5.19
N ALA A 671 -4.99 -26.66 -4.58
CA ALA A 671 -4.58 -25.40 -5.18
C ALA A 671 -3.70 -25.60 -6.42
N GLU A 672 -2.76 -26.55 -6.37
CA GLU A 672 -1.89 -26.87 -7.52
C GLU A 672 -2.65 -27.43 -8.73
N ALA A 673 -3.81 -28.03 -8.50
CA ALA A 673 -4.70 -28.50 -9.56
C ALA A 673 -5.51 -27.36 -10.23
N LEU A 674 -5.56 -26.17 -9.62
CA LEU A 674 -6.26 -25.02 -10.16
C LEU A 674 -5.34 -24.19 -11.08
N PRO A 675 -5.92 -23.43 -12.03
CA PRO A 675 -5.13 -22.48 -12.81
C PRO A 675 -4.37 -21.49 -11.90
N ALA A 676 -3.15 -21.12 -12.31
CA ALA A 676 -2.29 -20.20 -11.56
C ALA A 676 -2.95 -18.82 -11.26
N LEU A 677 -4.03 -18.52 -11.97
CA LEU A 677 -4.81 -17.28 -11.84
C LEU A 677 -5.74 -17.27 -10.61
N VAL A 678 -6.01 -18.43 -9.98
CA VAL A 678 -6.83 -18.51 -8.74
C VAL A 678 -5.96 -18.14 -7.55
N SER A 679 -5.62 -16.84 -7.47
CA SER A 679 -4.61 -16.31 -6.55
C SER A 679 -4.88 -16.65 -5.07
N ARG A 680 -6.15 -16.67 -4.65
CA ARG A 680 -6.55 -16.99 -3.26
C ARG A 680 -6.23 -18.42 -2.87
N ALA A 681 -6.44 -19.39 -3.78
CA ALA A 681 -6.11 -20.79 -3.55
C ALA A 681 -4.58 -21.00 -3.47
N HIS A 682 -3.83 -20.43 -4.41
CA HIS A 682 -2.37 -20.54 -4.43
C HIS A 682 -1.72 -19.85 -3.22
N LYS A 683 -2.34 -18.79 -2.72
CA LYS A 683 -1.97 -18.13 -1.48
C LYS A 683 -2.10 -19.06 -0.27
N ALA A 684 -3.24 -19.75 -0.14
CA ALA A 684 -3.45 -20.74 0.93
C ALA A 684 -2.45 -21.90 0.84
N ALA A 685 -2.10 -22.35 -0.38
CA ALA A 685 -1.05 -23.35 -0.59
C ALA A 685 0.33 -22.86 -0.10
N GLY A 686 0.72 -21.64 -0.46
CA GLY A 686 1.99 -21.07 -0.01
C GLY A 686 2.06 -20.96 1.52
N TRP A 687 0.97 -20.51 2.16
CA TRP A 687 0.88 -20.51 3.63
C TRP A 687 0.97 -21.93 4.21
N SER A 688 0.33 -22.90 3.56
CA SER A 688 0.38 -24.31 4.01
C SER A 688 1.79 -24.88 3.92
N TYR A 689 2.55 -24.59 2.86
CA TYR A 689 3.96 -24.95 2.74
C TYR A 689 4.79 -24.37 3.89
N SER A 690 4.57 -23.12 4.26
CA SER A 690 5.29 -22.46 5.36
C SER A 690 5.01 -23.09 6.70
N VAL A 691 3.73 -23.36 7.00
CA VAL A 691 3.33 -24.04 8.25
C VAL A 691 3.99 -25.40 8.34
N LEU A 692 3.97 -26.18 7.26
CA LEU A 692 4.59 -27.51 7.21
C LEU A 692 6.12 -27.44 7.33
N ALA A 693 6.78 -26.49 6.66
CA ALA A 693 8.23 -26.32 6.70
C ALA A 693 8.70 -25.96 8.12
N VAL A 694 8.03 -24.98 8.76
CA VAL A 694 8.34 -24.57 10.14
C VAL A 694 8.05 -25.71 11.12
N ALA A 695 6.94 -26.45 10.96
CA ALA A 695 6.62 -27.61 11.80
C ALA A 695 7.63 -28.76 11.62
N ALA A 696 8.16 -28.97 10.43
CA ALA A 696 9.23 -29.94 10.19
C ALA A 696 10.54 -29.52 10.89
N ALA A 697 10.94 -28.25 10.76
CA ALA A 697 12.12 -27.71 11.42
C ALA A 697 12.01 -27.76 12.96
N GLN A 698 10.83 -27.48 13.54
CA GLN A 698 10.58 -27.58 14.98
C GLN A 698 10.83 -28.99 15.51
N ARG A 699 10.63 -30.02 14.67
CA ARG A 699 10.91 -31.43 15.01
C ARG A 699 12.34 -31.85 14.74
N GLY A 700 13.17 -30.98 14.20
CA GLY A 700 14.51 -31.29 13.75
C GLY A 700 14.59 -31.99 12.39
N ASP A 701 13.47 -32.11 11.66
CA ASP A 701 13.44 -32.69 10.33
C ASP A 701 13.79 -31.65 9.26
N GLY A 702 15.08 -31.37 9.17
CA GLY A 702 15.59 -30.34 8.24
C GLY A 702 15.46 -30.72 6.78
N ASP A 703 15.50 -32.01 6.45
CA ASP A 703 15.36 -32.46 5.05
C ASP A 703 13.94 -32.26 4.55
N ALA A 704 12.93 -32.57 5.36
CA ALA A 704 11.55 -32.27 5.04
C ALA A 704 11.33 -30.75 4.92
N ALA A 705 11.89 -29.96 5.84
CA ALA A 705 11.76 -28.51 5.81
C ALA A 705 12.36 -27.91 4.54
N LEU A 706 13.58 -28.29 4.15
CA LEU A 706 14.21 -27.84 2.89
C LEU A 706 13.40 -28.27 1.66
N SER A 707 12.89 -29.50 1.66
CA SER A 707 12.08 -30.01 0.55
C SER A 707 10.78 -29.20 0.36
N LEU A 708 10.11 -28.83 1.47
CA LEU A 708 8.90 -28.02 1.45
C LEU A 708 9.16 -26.59 0.96
N LEU A 709 10.23 -25.95 1.45
CA LEU A 709 10.66 -24.63 0.98
C LEU A 709 10.99 -24.62 -0.50
N ALA A 710 11.71 -25.64 -0.97
CA ALA A 710 12.08 -25.74 -2.38
C ALA A 710 10.86 -25.95 -3.28
N LYS A 711 9.92 -26.81 -2.87
CA LYS A 711 8.65 -27.02 -3.59
C LYS A 711 7.84 -25.74 -3.68
N GLU A 712 7.70 -24.99 -2.57
CA GLU A 712 7.02 -23.70 -2.54
C GLU A 712 7.66 -22.72 -3.55
N GLN A 713 8.99 -22.64 -3.58
CA GLN A 713 9.73 -21.74 -4.46
C GLN A 713 9.88 -22.27 -5.90
N GLY A 714 9.43 -23.49 -6.19
CA GLY A 714 9.58 -24.13 -7.49
C GLY A 714 11.03 -24.37 -7.88
N VAL A 715 11.91 -24.65 -6.90
CA VAL A 715 13.34 -24.89 -7.10
C VAL A 715 13.72 -26.29 -6.61
N THR A 716 14.91 -26.76 -7.00
CA THR A 716 15.44 -28.03 -6.55
C THR A 716 16.38 -27.82 -5.37
N VAL A 717 16.30 -28.67 -4.34
CA VAL A 717 17.23 -28.65 -3.21
C VAL A 717 18.57 -29.27 -3.62
N PRO A 718 19.66 -28.50 -3.58
CA PRO A 718 20.98 -29.09 -3.77
C PRO A 718 21.32 -30.10 -2.66
N PRO A 719 22.12 -31.16 -2.97
CA PRO A 719 22.48 -32.19 -1.98
C PRO A 719 23.43 -31.69 -0.88
N ARG A 720 24.05 -30.52 -1.04
CA ARG A 720 24.99 -29.90 -0.11
C ARG A 720 25.00 -28.37 -0.31
N CYS A 721 25.60 -27.65 0.62
CA CYS A 721 25.82 -26.20 0.54
C CYS A 721 24.53 -25.43 0.31
N THR A 722 23.52 -25.72 1.10
CA THR A 722 22.19 -25.09 0.99
C THR A 722 21.80 -24.45 2.33
N LEU A 723 21.20 -23.28 2.29
CA LEU A 723 20.60 -22.59 3.44
C LEU A 723 19.12 -22.32 3.14
N GLY A 724 18.21 -22.86 3.95
CA GLY A 724 16.77 -22.60 3.90
C GLY A 724 16.34 -21.68 5.03
N LEU A 725 15.54 -20.66 4.71
CA LEU A 725 14.99 -19.71 5.68
C LEU A 725 13.47 -19.70 5.60
N ALA A 726 12.80 -20.02 6.69
CA ALA A 726 11.34 -20.02 6.81
C ALA A 726 10.86 -19.16 7.98
N VAL A 727 9.73 -18.48 7.79
CA VAL A 727 9.00 -17.76 8.83
C VAL A 727 7.55 -18.17 8.80
N GLU A 728 7.00 -18.46 9.98
CA GLU A 728 5.58 -18.68 10.19
C GLU A 728 5.19 -18.19 11.59
N ASP A 729 4.15 -17.38 11.72
CA ASP A 729 3.75 -16.77 12.99
C ASP A 729 4.89 -16.01 13.68
N ARG A 730 5.70 -15.28 12.96
CA ARG A 730 6.90 -14.62 13.50
C ARG A 730 7.92 -15.58 14.14
N ARG A 731 7.72 -16.91 14.10
CA ARG A 731 8.71 -17.91 14.44
C ARG A 731 9.61 -18.19 13.25
N ARG A 732 10.86 -18.52 13.50
CA ARG A 732 11.88 -18.65 12.44
C ARG A 732 12.48 -20.05 12.45
N ALA A 733 12.61 -20.62 11.26
CA ALA A 733 13.34 -21.85 11.03
C ALA A 733 14.50 -21.61 10.07
N ILE A 734 15.70 -21.96 10.48
CA ILE A 734 16.93 -21.86 9.68
C ILE A 734 17.46 -23.28 9.54
N VAL A 735 17.54 -23.75 8.29
CA VAL A 735 17.95 -25.12 7.98
C VAL A 735 19.08 -25.08 6.97
N ALA A 736 20.15 -25.82 7.21
CA ALA A 736 21.29 -25.84 6.30
C ALA A 736 21.73 -27.27 5.99
N ARG A 737 22.26 -27.44 4.78
CA ARG A 737 23.12 -28.59 4.42
C ARG A 737 24.55 -28.10 4.24
N ASP A 738 25.50 -28.70 4.96
CA ASP A 738 26.91 -28.34 4.87
C ASP A 738 27.58 -28.92 3.60
N ALA A 739 28.90 -28.73 3.48
CA ALA A 739 29.67 -29.24 2.34
C ALA A 739 29.71 -30.77 2.27
N ALA A 740 29.50 -31.49 3.39
CA ALA A 740 29.40 -32.95 3.44
C ALA A 740 27.97 -33.45 3.19
N GLY A 741 26.96 -32.56 3.12
CA GLY A 741 25.55 -32.90 2.98
C GLY A 741 24.85 -33.17 4.31
N LYS A 742 25.51 -32.92 5.47
CA LYS A 742 24.88 -33.03 6.78
C LYS A 742 23.88 -31.91 7.00
N THR A 743 22.66 -32.25 7.43
CA THR A 743 21.61 -31.29 7.71
C THR A 743 21.71 -30.76 9.15
N LEU A 744 21.63 -29.45 9.31
CA LEU A 744 21.60 -28.70 10.57
C LEU A 744 20.30 -27.94 10.63
N VAL A 745 19.68 -27.88 11.82
CA VAL A 745 18.40 -27.18 12.03
C VAL A 745 18.52 -26.27 13.25
N HIS A 746 18.09 -25.04 13.09
CA HIS A 746 17.85 -24.10 14.18
C HIS A 746 16.42 -23.61 14.11
N PHE A 747 15.69 -23.72 15.21
CA PHE A 747 14.32 -23.24 15.32
C PHE A 747 14.23 -22.21 16.45
N ASP A 748 13.73 -21.02 16.11
CA ASP A 748 13.48 -19.95 17.07
C ASP A 748 11.97 -19.84 17.31
N GLU A 749 11.55 -20.22 18.51
CA GLU A 749 10.13 -20.19 18.90
C GLU A 749 9.65 -18.81 19.33
N ALA A 750 10.58 -17.87 19.59
CA ALA A 750 10.24 -16.52 19.99
C ALA A 750 9.53 -15.77 18.86
N ARG A 751 8.35 -15.23 19.16
CA ARG A 751 7.60 -14.35 18.24
C ARG A 751 8.02 -12.91 18.49
N THR A 752 8.37 -12.20 17.46
CA THR A 752 8.75 -10.79 17.56
C THR A 752 8.29 -10.00 16.35
N THR A 753 7.83 -8.76 16.59
CA THR A 753 7.58 -7.76 15.55
C THR A 753 8.81 -6.88 15.29
N ALA A 754 9.90 -7.07 16.05
CA ALA A 754 11.14 -6.32 15.84
C ALA A 754 11.73 -6.61 14.44
N VAL A 755 12.34 -5.58 13.85
CA VAL A 755 13.08 -5.71 12.59
C VAL A 755 14.19 -6.76 12.76
N ILE A 756 14.25 -7.70 11.82
CA ILE A 756 15.26 -8.75 11.82
C ILE A 756 16.58 -8.16 11.34
N ASP A 757 17.62 -8.25 12.17
CA ASP A 757 19.00 -7.94 11.73
C ASP A 757 19.55 -9.14 10.95
N PRO A 758 19.79 -9.02 9.63
CA PRO A 758 20.29 -10.12 8.82
C PRO A 758 21.63 -10.67 9.29
N ALA A 759 22.49 -9.84 9.89
CA ALA A 759 23.83 -10.24 10.30
C ALA A 759 23.86 -11.24 11.47
N VAL A 760 22.76 -11.29 12.26
CA VAL A 760 22.62 -12.21 13.38
C VAL A 760 21.54 -13.27 13.16
N LEU A 761 20.88 -13.25 12.00
CA LEU A 761 19.78 -14.16 11.68
C LEU A 761 20.27 -15.62 11.60
N VAL A 762 21.41 -15.86 10.94
CA VAL A 762 21.96 -17.21 10.78
C VAL A 762 22.88 -17.53 11.97
N PRO A 763 22.57 -18.57 12.78
CA PRO A 763 23.42 -18.94 13.93
C PRO A 763 24.88 -19.22 13.54
N ALA A 764 25.79 -18.91 14.46
CA ALA A 764 27.23 -19.07 14.23
C ALA A 764 27.63 -20.53 13.88
N GLU A 765 26.97 -21.53 14.46
CA GLU A 765 27.17 -22.93 14.13
C GLU A 765 26.88 -23.25 12.67
N ILE A 766 25.74 -22.77 12.15
CA ILE A 766 25.33 -22.93 10.76
C ILE A 766 26.26 -22.16 9.83
N SER A 767 26.57 -20.90 10.17
CA SER A 767 27.52 -20.08 9.37
C SER A 767 28.90 -20.75 9.27
N THR A 768 29.40 -21.35 10.36
CA THR A 768 30.68 -22.08 10.39
C THR A 768 30.64 -23.33 9.52
N ALA A 769 29.53 -24.08 9.58
CA ALA A 769 29.36 -25.29 8.77
C ALA A 769 29.30 -24.97 7.26
N LEU A 770 28.72 -23.83 6.89
CA LEU A 770 28.64 -23.38 5.50
C LEU A 770 29.94 -22.72 4.98
N ALA A 771 30.86 -22.33 5.87
CA ALA A 771 32.12 -21.69 5.46
C ALA A 771 33.03 -22.57 4.57
N ALA A 772 32.87 -23.90 4.64
CA ALA A 772 33.59 -24.84 3.79
C ALA A 772 33.01 -24.97 2.37
N CYS A 773 31.88 -24.32 2.08
CA CYS A 773 31.21 -24.37 0.80
C CYS A 773 31.88 -23.45 -0.23
N ALA A 774 32.07 -23.91 -1.46
CA ALA A 774 32.52 -23.05 -2.55
C ALA A 774 31.53 -21.92 -2.87
N ALA A 775 30.24 -22.24 -2.82
CA ALA A 775 29.14 -21.30 -2.85
C ALA A 775 27.92 -21.91 -2.13
N VAL A 776 27.08 -21.07 -1.51
CA VAL A 776 25.86 -21.47 -0.79
C VAL A 776 24.62 -21.01 -1.54
N ASP A 777 23.72 -21.95 -1.79
CA ASP A 777 22.39 -21.68 -2.34
C ASP A 777 21.41 -21.36 -1.22
N VAL A 778 20.82 -20.16 -1.24
CA VAL A 778 19.86 -19.70 -0.24
C VAL A 778 18.43 -19.83 -0.80
N ILE A 779 17.61 -20.64 -0.14
CA ILE A 779 16.18 -20.81 -0.43
C ILE A 779 15.40 -20.06 0.63
N ALA A 780 14.80 -18.95 0.24
CA ALA A 780 14.02 -18.11 1.13
C ALA A 780 12.88 -17.43 0.38
N ARG A 781 11.86 -17.05 1.11
CA ARG A 781 10.79 -16.20 0.61
C ARG A 781 10.78 -14.86 1.37
N PRO A 782 10.06 -13.85 0.88
CA PRO A 782 9.83 -12.63 1.67
C PRO A 782 9.23 -12.94 3.06
N PRO A 783 9.60 -12.18 4.10
CA PRO A 783 10.48 -11.02 4.08
C PRO A 783 11.99 -11.34 4.08
N MET A 784 12.39 -12.61 4.11
CA MET A 784 13.80 -13.01 4.23
C MET A 784 14.56 -13.00 2.90
N GLN A 785 13.87 -13.15 1.78
CA GLN A 785 14.50 -13.04 0.48
C GLN A 785 14.84 -11.56 0.18
N GLY A 786 16.05 -11.31 -0.28
CA GLY A 786 16.56 -9.97 -0.53
C GLY A 786 17.36 -9.38 0.63
N MET A 787 17.42 -10.06 1.79
CA MET A 787 18.27 -9.64 2.90
C MET A 787 19.75 -9.83 2.53
N SER A 788 20.56 -8.81 2.76
CA SER A 788 22.02 -8.89 2.64
C SER A 788 22.65 -9.40 3.94
N ARG A 789 23.96 -9.66 3.92
CA ARG A 789 24.78 -9.97 5.13
C ARG A 789 24.35 -11.24 5.89
N LEU A 790 23.61 -12.16 5.26
CA LEU A 790 23.19 -13.42 5.89
C LEU A 790 24.37 -14.32 6.27
N LEU A 791 25.44 -14.30 5.48
CA LEU A 791 26.66 -15.06 5.69
C LEU A 791 27.87 -14.14 5.66
N GLY A 792 28.96 -14.56 6.30
CA GLY A 792 30.20 -13.78 6.39
C GLY A 792 30.77 -13.41 5.02
N ASP A 793 31.52 -12.30 4.95
CA ASP A 793 32.08 -11.74 3.72
C ASP A 793 32.94 -12.72 2.90
N ALA A 794 33.49 -13.76 3.55
CA ALA A 794 34.30 -14.80 2.92
C ALA A 794 33.49 -15.88 2.20
N VAL A 795 32.20 -15.97 2.45
CA VAL A 795 31.34 -16.99 1.88
C VAL A 795 30.68 -16.46 0.59
N ALA A 796 30.85 -17.21 -0.51
CA ALA A 796 30.08 -16.94 -1.71
C ALA A 796 28.67 -17.51 -1.54
N TRP A 797 27.64 -16.73 -1.83
CA TRP A 797 26.28 -17.18 -1.72
C TRP A 797 25.34 -16.43 -2.66
N ARG A 798 24.18 -17.03 -2.95
CA ARG A 798 23.16 -16.48 -3.84
C ARG A 798 21.78 -16.94 -3.44
N TYR A 799 20.76 -16.12 -3.69
CA TYR A 799 19.37 -16.55 -3.65
C TYR A 799 19.03 -17.37 -4.88
N VAL A 800 18.41 -18.53 -4.67
CA VAL A 800 17.89 -19.37 -5.76
C VAL A 800 16.44 -18.95 -6.03
N SER A 801 16.11 -18.65 -7.28
CA SER A 801 14.81 -18.19 -7.72
C SER A 801 14.23 -19.12 -8.80
N ARG A 802 12.91 -19.19 -8.87
CA ARG A 802 12.20 -19.95 -9.90
C ARG A 802 12.53 -19.45 -11.30
N ARG A 803 12.72 -20.41 -12.22
CA ARG A 803 12.92 -20.17 -13.65
C ARG A 803 11.77 -20.75 -14.45
N THR A 804 11.35 -20.05 -15.49
CA THR A 804 10.34 -20.55 -16.45
C THR A 804 10.96 -21.26 -17.64
N SER A 805 12.25 -21.01 -17.89
CA SER A 805 12.97 -21.57 -19.05
C SER A 805 14.38 -22.04 -18.65
N PRO A 806 14.93 -23.06 -19.32
CA PRO A 806 16.32 -23.43 -19.17
C PRO A 806 17.26 -22.24 -19.49
N VAL A 807 18.43 -22.23 -18.88
CA VAL A 807 19.46 -21.23 -19.17
C VAL A 807 19.94 -21.41 -20.60
N ALA A 808 19.70 -20.45 -21.46
CA ALA A 808 20.20 -20.42 -22.83
C ALA A 808 21.71 -20.10 -22.87
N PRO A 809 22.44 -20.47 -23.91
CA PRO A 809 23.84 -20.06 -24.08
C PRO A 809 23.96 -18.54 -24.04
N PRO A 810 24.95 -17.97 -23.33
CA PRO A 810 25.10 -16.51 -23.25
C PRO A 810 25.50 -15.94 -24.62
N SER A 811 24.96 -14.80 -24.99
CA SER A 811 25.41 -13.98 -26.10
C SER A 811 26.74 -13.29 -25.73
N GLU A 812 27.57 -12.97 -26.70
CA GLU A 812 28.78 -12.15 -26.49
C GLU A 812 28.48 -10.65 -26.37
N ARG A 813 27.27 -10.22 -26.73
CA ARG A 813 26.84 -8.83 -26.73
C ARG A 813 26.73 -8.31 -25.29
N SER A 814 27.44 -7.22 -25.00
CA SER A 814 27.41 -6.49 -23.74
C SER A 814 26.66 -5.19 -23.93
N VAL A 815 25.75 -4.89 -23.04
CA VAL A 815 24.97 -3.65 -23.05
C VAL A 815 25.19 -2.89 -21.75
N VAL A 816 25.31 -1.57 -21.85
CA VAL A 816 25.37 -0.65 -20.74
C VAL A 816 24.24 0.37 -20.88
N VAL A 817 23.43 0.48 -19.84
CA VAL A 817 22.45 1.57 -19.70
C VAL A 817 23.06 2.61 -18.76
N GLY A 818 23.24 3.84 -19.23
CA GLY A 818 23.84 4.91 -18.43
C GLY A 818 23.46 6.28 -18.97
N ASN A 819 23.84 7.33 -18.27
CA ASN A 819 23.43 8.69 -18.60
C ASN A 819 21.91 8.79 -18.86
N VAL A 820 21.13 8.22 -17.96
CA VAL A 820 19.67 8.27 -18.03
C VAL A 820 19.18 9.69 -17.69
N GLU A 821 18.09 10.11 -18.31
CA GLU A 821 17.48 11.44 -18.14
C GLU A 821 16.07 11.31 -17.54
N PRO A 822 15.92 11.04 -16.23
CA PRO A 822 14.60 10.96 -15.59
C PRO A 822 13.83 12.29 -15.71
N PRO A 823 12.50 12.31 -15.56
CA PRO A 823 11.74 13.56 -15.59
C PRO A 823 12.24 14.55 -14.53
N ALA A 824 12.41 15.80 -14.89
CA ALA A 824 12.90 16.87 -14.00
C ALA A 824 12.02 17.04 -12.74
N ALA A 825 10.72 16.70 -12.84
CA ALA A 825 9.76 16.79 -11.73
C ALA A 825 10.08 15.85 -10.52
N ILE A 826 10.93 14.83 -10.70
CA ILE A 826 11.34 13.93 -9.60
C ILE A 826 12.66 14.33 -8.94
N GLU A 827 13.26 15.44 -9.38
CA GLU A 827 14.45 16.11 -8.77
C GLU A 827 15.60 15.14 -8.42
N LEU A 828 15.89 14.17 -9.29
CA LEU A 828 17.01 13.25 -9.10
C LEU A 828 18.30 13.89 -9.66
N PRO A 829 19.43 13.79 -8.91
CA PRO A 829 20.71 14.27 -9.40
C PRO A 829 21.18 13.43 -10.60
N PRO A 830 21.88 14.01 -11.60
CA PRO A 830 22.46 13.23 -12.67
C PRO A 830 23.54 12.26 -12.11
N LEU A 831 23.57 11.03 -12.63
CA LEU A 831 24.64 10.10 -12.32
C LEU A 831 25.92 10.53 -13.03
N ALA A 832 27.03 10.56 -12.29
CA ALA A 832 28.32 11.01 -12.81
C ALA A 832 29.13 9.87 -13.45
N THR A 833 28.88 8.61 -13.07
CA THR A 833 29.66 7.46 -13.53
C THR A 833 28.81 6.31 -14.05
N TRP A 834 29.28 5.68 -15.13
CA TRP A 834 28.75 4.42 -15.65
C TRP A 834 29.85 3.64 -16.38
N SER A 835 29.65 2.35 -16.57
CA SER A 835 30.57 1.50 -17.31
C SER A 835 30.75 1.98 -18.76
N THR A 836 31.96 1.95 -19.25
CA THR A 836 32.31 2.26 -20.65
C THR A 836 32.50 1.01 -21.53
N THR A 837 32.34 -0.20 -20.95
CA THR A 837 32.59 -1.46 -21.63
C THR A 837 31.26 -2.08 -22.09
N GLY A 838 30.86 -1.85 -23.33
CA GLY A 838 29.65 -2.40 -23.96
C GLY A 838 28.96 -1.40 -24.87
N GLU A 839 27.87 -1.86 -25.49
CA GLU A 839 27.00 -0.99 -26.31
C GLU A 839 26.17 -0.09 -25.38
N LEU A 840 26.31 1.21 -25.53
CA LEU A 840 25.67 2.19 -24.65
C LEU A 840 24.25 2.52 -25.10
N VAL A 841 23.29 2.35 -24.19
CA VAL A 841 21.91 2.87 -24.29
C VAL A 841 21.81 4.05 -23.32
N SER A 842 21.70 5.30 -23.83
CA SER A 842 21.82 6.50 -23.01
C SER A 842 20.92 7.64 -23.44
N GLY A 843 20.84 8.69 -22.62
CA GLY A 843 20.07 9.90 -22.84
C GLY A 843 18.58 9.58 -23.01
N ALA A 844 17.89 10.37 -23.83
CA ALA A 844 16.48 10.16 -24.13
C ALA A 844 16.14 8.77 -24.72
N ALA A 845 17.14 8.00 -25.19
CA ALA A 845 16.93 6.66 -25.71
C ALA A 845 16.90 5.56 -24.61
N ALA A 846 17.29 5.87 -23.38
CA ALA A 846 17.30 4.92 -22.29
C ALA A 846 15.91 4.76 -21.64
N THR A 847 14.89 4.50 -22.45
CA THR A 847 13.51 4.32 -22.01
C THR A 847 13.24 2.88 -21.57
N PRO A 848 12.25 2.61 -20.71
CA PRO A 848 11.92 1.26 -20.22
C PRO A 848 11.79 0.21 -21.34
N SER A 849 11.06 0.52 -22.40
CA SER A 849 10.84 -0.41 -23.54
C SER A 849 12.13 -0.72 -24.30
N ARG A 850 12.96 0.30 -24.55
CA ARG A 850 14.26 0.10 -25.25
C ARG A 850 15.26 -0.65 -24.42
N VAL A 851 15.29 -0.40 -23.10
CA VAL A 851 16.15 -1.14 -22.17
C VAL A 851 15.76 -2.61 -22.13
N LEU A 852 14.48 -2.94 -22.00
CA LEU A 852 14.00 -4.34 -22.04
C LEU A 852 14.31 -5.02 -23.38
N ALA A 853 14.14 -4.33 -24.50
CA ALA A 853 14.49 -4.86 -25.83
C ALA A 853 15.99 -5.13 -25.96
N ALA A 854 16.86 -4.24 -25.45
CA ALA A 854 18.30 -4.43 -25.46
C ALA A 854 18.74 -5.61 -24.57
N ILE A 855 18.13 -5.80 -23.40
CA ILE A 855 18.36 -6.93 -22.49
C ILE A 855 18.04 -8.25 -23.18
N SER A 856 16.96 -8.32 -23.95
CA SER A 856 16.44 -9.57 -24.53
C SER A 856 17.45 -10.32 -25.39
N THR A 857 18.45 -9.64 -25.96
CA THR A 857 19.45 -10.22 -26.88
C THR A 857 20.90 -10.12 -26.36
N ALA A 858 21.09 -9.57 -25.16
CA ALA A 858 22.40 -9.38 -24.55
C ALA A 858 22.91 -10.64 -23.83
N GLY A 859 24.22 -10.78 -23.66
CA GLY A 859 24.84 -11.79 -22.79
C GLY A 859 25.11 -11.27 -21.37
N ASP A 860 25.35 -9.96 -21.27
CA ASP A 860 25.36 -9.24 -19.99
C ASP A 860 24.90 -7.78 -20.18
N VAL A 861 24.32 -7.27 -19.11
CA VAL A 861 23.76 -5.91 -19.07
C VAL A 861 24.11 -5.27 -17.73
N THR A 862 24.65 -4.04 -17.76
CA THR A 862 24.78 -3.21 -16.55
C THR A 862 23.86 -2.02 -16.68
N ILE A 863 23.00 -1.80 -15.69
CA ILE A 863 22.03 -0.70 -15.67
C ILE A 863 22.43 0.27 -14.56
N HIS A 864 22.94 1.45 -14.95
CA HIS A 864 23.20 2.56 -14.05
C HIS A 864 22.00 3.49 -14.04
N ALA A 865 21.24 3.45 -12.98
CA ALA A 865 20.02 4.25 -12.81
C ALA A 865 19.77 4.51 -11.32
N HIS A 866 18.91 5.49 -11.02
CA HIS A 866 18.40 5.61 -9.65
C HIS A 866 17.43 4.48 -9.35
N GLY A 867 17.69 3.74 -8.28
CA GLY A 867 16.74 2.81 -7.68
C GLY A 867 15.90 3.58 -6.67
N LEU A 868 14.60 3.64 -6.90
CA LEU A 868 13.64 4.29 -6.02
C LEU A 868 12.81 3.22 -5.32
N VAL A 869 12.68 3.38 -4.02
CA VAL A 869 11.80 2.55 -3.18
C VAL A 869 10.80 3.50 -2.55
N ASP A 870 9.56 3.35 -2.89
CA ASP A 870 8.50 4.01 -2.14
C ASP A 870 8.26 3.20 -0.86
N VAL A 871 8.71 3.72 0.28
CA VAL A 871 8.54 3.05 1.59
C VAL A 871 7.08 2.91 2.00
N SER A 872 6.19 3.71 1.40
CA SER A 872 4.74 3.55 1.58
C SER A 872 4.16 2.44 0.68
N LEU A 873 4.96 1.94 -0.27
CA LEU A 873 4.60 0.96 -1.28
C LEU A 873 5.75 -0.06 -1.40
N PRO A 874 5.85 -1.06 -0.50
CA PRO A 874 6.98 -2.00 -0.47
C PRO A 874 7.28 -2.70 -1.79
N ASP A 875 6.31 -2.76 -2.70
CA ASP A 875 6.45 -3.35 -4.04
C ASP A 875 6.96 -2.36 -5.12
N ALA A 876 7.14 -1.09 -4.77
CA ALA A 876 7.54 -0.06 -5.73
C ALA A 876 9.06 0.17 -5.81
N SER A 877 9.86 -0.89 -5.74
CA SER A 877 11.24 -0.83 -6.20
C SER A 877 11.24 -0.76 -7.72
N PHE A 878 11.64 0.36 -8.28
CA PHE A 878 11.75 0.56 -9.72
C PHE A 878 13.04 1.32 -10.08
N LEU A 879 13.45 1.19 -11.33
CA LEU A 879 14.56 1.98 -11.88
C LEU A 879 14.00 3.21 -12.60
N ALA A 880 14.49 4.40 -12.22
CA ALA A 880 14.14 5.63 -12.90
C ALA A 880 14.97 5.75 -14.20
N LEU A 881 14.33 5.63 -15.34
CA LEU A 881 14.91 5.72 -16.67
C LEU A 881 14.40 6.99 -17.39
N SER A 882 14.82 7.17 -18.63
CA SER A 882 14.33 8.25 -19.46
C SER A 882 12.87 8.00 -19.89
N PRO A 883 12.02 9.05 -20.01
CA PRO A 883 10.61 8.87 -20.27
C PRO A 883 10.32 8.36 -21.68
N GLU A 884 9.32 7.49 -21.79
CA GLU A 884 8.66 7.15 -23.06
C GLU A 884 7.86 8.32 -23.59
N ALA A 885 7.35 8.20 -24.81
CA ALA A 885 6.50 9.22 -25.42
C ALA A 885 5.20 9.52 -24.62
N ASP A 886 4.73 8.56 -23.84
CA ASP A 886 3.58 8.67 -22.94
C ASP A 886 3.94 9.19 -21.53
N GLY A 887 5.22 9.53 -21.30
CA GLY A 887 5.75 10.04 -20.03
C GLY A 887 6.13 8.94 -19.01
N ARG A 888 5.96 7.66 -19.31
CA ARG A 888 6.36 6.53 -18.45
C ARG A 888 7.88 6.42 -18.41
N PHE A 889 8.47 6.54 -17.23
CA PHE A 889 9.93 6.51 -17.02
C PHE A 889 10.38 5.38 -16.05
N ALA A 890 9.46 4.81 -15.27
CA ALA A 890 9.77 3.76 -14.33
C ALA A 890 9.86 2.39 -15.03
N LEU A 891 10.97 1.67 -14.82
CA LEU A 891 11.07 0.24 -15.15
C LEU A 891 10.70 -0.54 -13.88
N THR A 892 9.50 -1.08 -13.85
CA THR A 892 8.91 -1.76 -12.70
C THR A 892 9.11 -3.28 -12.74
N THR A 893 8.93 -3.95 -11.60
CA THR A 893 8.87 -5.40 -11.50
C THR A 893 7.80 -5.98 -12.44
N GLY A 894 6.63 -5.33 -12.54
CA GLY A 894 5.55 -5.74 -13.44
C GLY A 894 5.93 -5.68 -14.93
N ASP A 895 6.72 -4.68 -15.36
CA ASP A 895 7.21 -4.60 -16.74
C ASP A 895 8.18 -5.74 -17.05
N VAL A 896 9.11 -6.01 -16.12
CA VAL A 896 10.11 -7.07 -16.29
C VAL A 896 9.46 -8.47 -16.34
N ARG A 897 8.44 -8.74 -15.52
CA ARG A 897 7.73 -10.03 -15.52
C ARG A 897 7.01 -10.33 -16.84
N LYS A 898 6.65 -9.32 -17.62
CA LYS A 898 6.05 -9.47 -18.96
C LYS A 898 7.09 -9.73 -20.05
N ALA A 899 8.36 -9.48 -19.77
CA ALA A 899 9.44 -9.66 -20.71
C ALA A 899 9.86 -11.14 -20.78
N HIS A 900 10.36 -11.53 -21.96
CA HIS A 900 10.98 -12.83 -22.19
C HIS A 900 12.30 -12.61 -22.90
N PHE A 901 13.40 -13.07 -22.29
CA PHE A 901 14.71 -12.92 -22.86
C PHE A 901 15.06 -14.14 -23.73
N THR A 902 15.50 -13.89 -24.94
CA THR A 902 15.89 -14.93 -25.89
C THR A 902 17.30 -15.50 -25.60
N THR A 903 18.10 -14.72 -24.86
CA THR A 903 19.38 -15.11 -24.27
C THR A 903 19.23 -15.17 -22.77
N SER A 904 20.20 -15.76 -22.06
CA SER A 904 20.21 -15.75 -20.59
C SER A 904 21.26 -14.75 -20.07
N PRO A 905 20.93 -13.43 -20.04
CA PRO A 905 21.90 -12.42 -19.66
C PRO A 905 22.30 -12.47 -18.18
N LEU A 906 23.53 -12.07 -17.86
CA LEU A 906 23.89 -11.57 -16.54
C LEU A 906 23.40 -10.12 -16.44
N ILE A 907 22.57 -9.80 -15.46
CA ILE A 907 22.06 -8.45 -15.26
C ILE A 907 22.66 -7.86 -13.98
N ILE A 908 23.23 -6.68 -14.08
CA ILE A 908 23.79 -5.92 -12.97
C ILE A 908 22.94 -4.66 -12.79
N LEU A 909 22.23 -4.56 -11.68
CA LEU A 909 21.46 -3.39 -11.28
C LEU A 909 22.36 -2.50 -10.42
N ALA A 910 23.10 -1.61 -11.07
CA ALA A 910 23.92 -0.59 -10.41
C ALA A 910 23.03 0.57 -9.93
N ALA A 911 22.13 0.27 -9.02
CA ALA A 911 21.08 1.15 -8.52
C ALA A 911 20.86 0.92 -7.01
N CYS A 912 20.55 1.99 -6.29
CA CYS A 912 20.29 1.94 -4.85
C CYS A 912 19.08 1.06 -4.54
N ARG A 913 19.18 0.21 -3.51
CA ARG A 913 18.09 -0.62 -2.97
C ARG A 913 17.33 -1.46 -4.03
N ALA A 914 17.97 -1.77 -5.16
CA ALA A 914 17.37 -2.50 -6.27
C ALA A 914 17.00 -3.96 -5.94
N SER A 915 17.50 -4.51 -4.82
CA SER A 915 17.13 -5.84 -4.33
C SER A 915 15.98 -5.83 -3.33
N SER A 916 15.43 -4.66 -2.98
CA SER A 916 14.31 -4.58 -2.05
C SER A 916 13.15 -5.43 -2.55
N ALA A 917 12.69 -6.36 -1.70
CA ALA A 917 11.56 -7.23 -1.96
C ALA A 917 10.39 -6.82 -1.07
N ALA A 918 9.21 -6.76 -1.66
CA ALA A 918 8.01 -6.59 -0.86
C ALA A 918 7.68 -7.89 -0.13
N PRO A 919 7.20 -7.83 1.11
CA PRO A 919 6.67 -8.98 1.82
C PRO A 919 5.28 -9.38 1.29
N VAL A 920 5.09 -9.40 -0.02
CA VAL A 920 3.83 -9.82 -0.62
C VAL A 920 3.72 -11.33 -0.52
N LEU A 921 2.76 -11.74 0.14
CA LEU A 921 2.36 -12.99 0.81
C LEU A 921 2.81 -14.33 0.20
N HIS A 922 3.14 -14.49 -1.08
CA HIS A 922 3.57 -15.78 -1.66
C HIS A 922 4.47 -15.69 -2.87
N GLU A 923 4.55 -14.54 -3.54
CA GLU A 923 5.44 -14.39 -4.68
C GLU A 923 6.52 -13.37 -4.34
N THR A 924 7.74 -13.70 -4.72
CA THR A 924 8.87 -12.77 -4.62
C THR A 924 8.68 -11.65 -5.64
N TRP A 925 8.09 -10.54 -5.22
CA TRP A 925 8.03 -9.32 -6.00
C TRP A 925 9.27 -8.48 -5.73
N SER A 926 10.31 -8.76 -6.49
CA SER A 926 11.52 -7.94 -6.54
C SER A 926 12.01 -7.86 -7.95
N LEU A 927 12.67 -6.76 -8.31
CA LEU A 927 13.30 -6.62 -9.63
C LEU A 927 14.23 -7.80 -9.97
N PRO A 928 15.15 -8.24 -9.06
CA PRO A 928 16.01 -9.36 -9.35
C PRO A 928 15.27 -10.66 -9.66
N ALA A 929 14.27 -11.02 -8.84
CA ALA A 929 13.48 -12.24 -9.06
C ALA A 929 12.69 -12.17 -10.38
N ALA A 930 12.15 -10.99 -10.72
CA ALA A 930 11.45 -10.78 -11.98
C ALA A 930 12.38 -10.97 -13.19
N PHE A 931 13.60 -10.45 -13.13
CA PHE A 931 14.59 -10.64 -14.19
C PHE A 931 15.00 -12.13 -14.35
N VAL A 932 15.17 -12.88 -13.24
CA VAL A 932 15.44 -14.34 -13.31
C VAL A 932 14.26 -15.07 -13.94
N LEU A 933 13.02 -14.72 -13.55
CA LEU A 933 11.79 -15.29 -14.11
C LEU A 933 11.67 -14.98 -15.61
N ALA A 934 12.05 -13.79 -16.06
CA ALA A 934 12.06 -13.38 -17.46
C ALA A 934 13.16 -14.07 -18.32
N GLY A 935 14.11 -14.78 -17.68
CA GLY A 935 15.14 -15.57 -18.36
C GLY A 935 16.60 -15.17 -18.07
N ALA A 936 16.87 -14.20 -17.19
CA ALA A 936 18.24 -13.87 -16.80
C ALA A 936 18.92 -15.07 -16.10
N ARG A 937 20.21 -15.35 -16.43
CA ARG A 937 20.97 -16.42 -15.75
C ARG A 937 21.36 -16.05 -14.31
N ALA A 938 21.58 -14.75 -14.06
CA ALA A 938 21.87 -14.20 -12.74
C ALA A 938 21.56 -12.70 -12.73
N VAL A 939 21.23 -12.18 -11.54
CA VAL A 939 21.05 -10.76 -11.30
C VAL A 939 21.87 -10.35 -10.09
N ILE A 940 22.62 -9.26 -10.20
CA ILE A 940 23.35 -8.62 -9.09
C ILE A 940 22.61 -7.33 -8.74
N ALA A 941 22.29 -7.14 -7.47
CA ALA A 941 21.59 -5.95 -6.99
C ALA A 941 22.03 -5.57 -5.57
N SER A 942 21.82 -4.32 -5.17
CA SER A 942 22.14 -3.86 -3.82
C SER A 942 20.88 -3.72 -2.95
N ALA A 943 20.99 -4.10 -1.68
CA ALA A 943 19.98 -3.87 -0.65
C ALA A 943 20.10 -2.48 0.02
N ALA A 944 21.20 -1.77 -0.23
CA ALA A 944 21.53 -0.47 0.35
C ALA A 944 21.84 0.60 -0.71
N PRO A 945 21.95 1.87 -0.32
CA PRO A 945 22.48 2.92 -1.20
C PRO A 945 23.89 2.59 -1.71
N ILE A 946 24.18 2.97 -2.94
CA ILE A 946 25.47 2.75 -3.62
C ILE A 946 26.10 4.11 -3.90
N PRO A 947 27.37 4.35 -3.54
CA PRO A 947 28.09 5.55 -3.96
C PRO A 947 28.29 5.59 -5.48
N ASP A 948 27.86 6.65 -6.15
CA ASP A 948 27.92 6.78 -7.60
C ASP A 948 29.37 6.68 -8.13
N ALA A 949 30.31 7.32 -7.48
CA ALA A 949 31.72 7.31 -7.88
C ALA A 949 32.36 5.91 -7.94
N ASP A 950 31.88 4.98 -7.13
CA ASP A 950 32.45 3.64 -6.99
C ASP A 950 31.70 2.57 -7.81
N ALA A 951 30.44 2.84 -8.13
CA ALA A 951 29.52 1.85 -8.70
C ALA A 951 30.07 1.20 -9.99
N ALA A 952 30.50 2.02 -10.95
CA ALA A 952 31.02 1.54 -12.23
C ALA A 952 32.23 0.60 -12.05
N ALA A 953 33.22 1.04 -11.24
CA ALA A 953 34.46 0.26 -11.05
C ALA A 953 34.22 -1.07 -10.31
N PHE A 954 33.33 -1.07 -9.31
CA PHE A 954 32.98 -2.29 -8.56
C PHE A 954 32.28 -3.32 -9.45
N PHE A 955 31.22 -2.91 -10.12
CA PHE A 955 30.43 -3.82 -10.94
C PHE A 955 31.17 -4.31 -12.19
N ASP A 956 32.03 -3.46 -12.79
CA ASP A 956 32.91 -3.89 -13.88
C ASP A 956 33.91 -4.96 -13.45
N ALA A 957 34.47 -4.84 -12.24
CA ALA A 957 35.37 -5.87 -11.69
C ALA A 957 34.64 -7.19 -11.48
N VAL A 958 33.40 -7.18 -10.96
CA VAL A 958 32.59 -8.40 -10.79
C VAL A 958 32.24 -9.01 -12.15
N ARG A 959 31.80 -8.18 -13.12
CA ARG A 959 31.48 -8.61 -14.49
C ARG A 959 32.68 -9.26 -15.17
N THR A 960 33.85 -8.65 -15.05
CA THR A 960 35.11 -9.17 -15.64
C THR A 960 35.45 -10.55 -15.11
N LYS A 961 35.36 -10.76 -13.78
CA LYS A 961 35.62 -12.08 -13.18
C LYS A 961 34.58 -13.12 -13.60
N ALA A 962 33.31 -12.74 -13.68
CA ALA A 962 32.25 -13.63 -14.13
C ALA A 962 32.42 -14.03 -15.61
N ARG A 963 32.88 -13.12 -16.47
CA ARG A 963 33.26 -13.44 -17.88
C ARG A 963 34.48 -14.33 -18.00
N ALA A 964 35.42 -14.24 -17.05
CA ALA A 964 36.59 -15.13 -16.99
C ALA A 964 36.26 -16.55 -16.52
N GLY A 965 34.96 -16.87 -16.30
CA GLY A 965 34.48 -18.22 -15.98
C GLY A 965 34.21 -18.48 -14.50
N ALA A 966 34.37 -17.51 -13.61
CA ALA A 966 33.96 -17.65 -12.23
C ALA A 966 32.42 -17.65 -12.13
N SER A 967 31.83 -18.44 -11.20
CA SER A 967 30.41 -18.27 -10.89
C SER A 967 30.14 -16.86 -10.36
N VAL A 968 28.93 -16.32 -10.61
CA VAL A 968 28.64 -14.93 -10.27
C VAL A 968 28.76 -14.68 -8.76
N ALA A 969 28.33 -15.64 -7.92
CA ALA A 969 28.48 -15.55 -6.48
C ALA A 969 29.95 -15.52 -6.02
N VAL A 970 30.82 -16.34 -6.65
CA VAL A 970 32.28 -16.34 -6.37
C VAL A 970 32.92 -15.04 -6.84
N ALA A 971 32.59 -14.58 -8.05
CA ALA A 971 33.08 -13.32 -8.59
C ALA A 971 32.74 -12.13 -7.67
N LEU A 972 31.50 -12.06 -7.18
CA LEU A 972 31.07 -11.04 -6.24
C LEU A 972 31.82 -11.12 -4.91
N ARG A 973 31.93 -12.32 -4.31
CA ARG A 973 32.69 -12.51 -3.05
C ARG A 973 34.13 -12.03 -3.19
N ASP A 974 34.82 -12.42 -4.25
CA ASP A 974 36.23 -12.11 -4.43
C ASP A 974 36.47 -10.59 -4.59
N VAL A 975 35.63 -9.92 -5.37
CA VAL A 975 35.70 -8.47 -5.54
C VAL A 975 35.33 -7.77 -4.24
N ARG A 976 34.27 -8.23 -3.54
CA ARG A 976 33.90 -7.71 -2.22
C ARG A 976 35.06 -7.78 -1.22
N GLN A 977 35.70 -8.95 -1.10
CA GLN A 977 36.83 -9.12 -0.19
C GLN A 977 38.01 -8.19 -0.52
N GLN A 978 38.31 -8.05 -1.80
CA GLN A 978 39.35 -7.12 -2.25
C GLN A 978 39.02 -5.67 -1.85
N TRP A 979 37.79 -5.22 -2.13
CA TRP A 979 37.35 -3.87 -1.81
C TRP A 979 37.34 -3.56 -0.31
N LEU A 980 36.94 -4.52 0.52
CA LEU A 980 36.98 -4.42 1.97
C LEU A 980 38.42 -4.37 2.50
N THR A 981 39.34 -5.15 1.92
CA THR A 981 40.78 -5.13 2.24
C THR A 981 41.38 -3.77 1.86
N ASP A 982 41.00 -3.24 0.71
CA ASP A 982 41.49 -1.95 0.19
C ASP A 982 40.80 -0.75 0.86
N ARG A 983 39.86 -1.00 1.81
CA ARG A 983 39.06 0.02 2.55
C ARG A 983 38.29 0.97 1.64
N ARG A 984 37.79 0.48 0.49
CA ARG A 984 37.08 1.29 -0.51
C ARG A 984 35.58 1.46 -0.20
N GLY A 985 35.10 0.98 0.94
CA GLY A 985 33.73 1.15 1.40
C GLY A 985 33.07 -0.15 1.87
N THR A 986 32.12 -0.06 2.81
CA THR A 986 31.45 -1.21 3.41
C THR A 986 30.12 -1.54 2.71
N TRP A 987 29.64 -0.63 1.85
CA TRP A 987 28.38 -0.81 1.09
C TRP A 987 28.39 -2.06 0.21
N VAL A 988 29.56 -2.54 -0.20
CA VAL A 988 29.72 -3.76 -1.00
C VAL A 988 29.19 -5.03 -0.30
N ARG A 989 29.01 -4.99 1.04
CA ARG A 989 28.38 -6.06 1.81
C ARG A 989 26.90 -6.23 1.51
N ASP A 990 26.27 -5.19 1.02
CA ASP A 990 24.84 -5.17 0.74
C ASP A 990 24.51 -5.54 -0.71
N VAL A 991 25.53 -5.87 -1.51
CA VAL A 991 25.35 -6.38 -2.87
C VAL A 991 25.16 -7.90 -2.83
N ILE A 992 24.15 -8.40 -3.50
CA ILE A 992 23.71 -9.81 -3.49
C ILE A 992 23.45 -10.33 -4.88
N VAL A 993 23.46 -11.66 -5.01
CA VAL A 993 23.22 -12.39 -6.27
C VAL A 993 21.91 -13.16 -6.17
N PHE A 994 21.14 -13.16 -7.27
CA PHE A 994 19.95 -13.98 -7.49
C PHE A 994 20.17 -14.81 -8.75
N GLU A 995 19.89 -16.13 -8.67
CA GLU A 995 20.02 -17.08 -9.78
C GLU A 995 18.83 -18.03 -9.94
#